data_97e39361df1a24810bf8b2b2897fb842
#
_entry.id   97e39361df1a24810bf8b2b2897fb842
#
_cell.length_a   1.000
_cell.length_b   1.000
_cell.length_c   1.000
_cell.angle_alpha   90.00
_cell.angle_beta   90.00
_cell.angle_gamma   90.00
#
_symmetry.space_group_name_H-M   'P 1'
#
loop_
_entity.id
_entity.type
_entity.pdbx_description
1 polymer ?
#
loop_
_entity_poly.entity_id
_entity_poly.type
_entity_poly.pdbx_seq_one_letter_code
_entity_poly.pdbx_strand_id
1 'polypeptide(L)'
;MKKQIALSIAMLALTIIACKTSSNPLKLLAGATETPEYIPAAPVIEPTATPLPTPTPLPVVRLHEADRLLFEGDFDQAVAQYQAAYQQASDDETRAAALYGEGLTHFKNDDWNRANTTLTELTLNYSDSPRAAMGEFLLGEISTILEQPADASIHYTKYLERRPGILDFHVQEKVGDAYIAQNLFTEGINAYITAETSPGLVVSPITIDLKIAKALRASGDISNAIRQLQTIYDNPASNEYDKSQANLLLGQIYLEMNEPEQAYSRFQDSVTNFPRAYDSFSALAALVEAGQPVNELHRGTINYNMQKYALAVDAFTRYIKSAEEVDPSAYYLRALGLREMELHDEALADLDLLINNYAGTDFFLKAWDEKAYTLWAYLERYQEAAETMLAFVRLYPADSSAPGFLFEAARIYERGESYQSAIDTWERISNEYPTFSESFRSLFLAGITRYRINDFNGAFNTFQRSLSLATLSADQASASFWSGKSQVMMNDINAARLSWQTAAQLDPTGYYSERAKLLLTDQPPLSASSSYDLGYDLSTERKEAENWVILTFSLPPDTDLSSPGQIAADLNFQRAREFHELGLYAEASREMAVLTNAYNSDPAQLFRLLDSLLEMGLYRSAIITSRQILDLAGLDDSSTLKAPVYFNHIRFGAYFREEVLQAARNENIHPFVLFSVLRQESMFEGFVQSSAGARGIMQIMPTTGQEIAGGMGWPANYKADDLYRPWVSIRLGARYLARQRDYFGGDMMAALAGYNAGPGNAQIWYNLANQDPDLFLEIIRYEETRRYLSQISEFTSIYSRLYERMP
;
A
#
# COMPACT_ATOMS: atom_id res chain seq x y z
N MET A 1 -5.96 6.66 -25.68
CA MET A 1 -4.60 6.25 -25.25
C MET A 1 -3.71 5.59 -26.31
N LYS A 2 -4.20 4.86 -27.29
CA LYS A 2 -3.34 4.22 -28.33
C LYS A 2 -2.83 5.13 -29.47
N LYS A 3 -3.40 6.32 -29.67
CA LYS A 3 -2.94 7.28 -30.68
C LYS A 3 -1.87 8.26 -30.20
N GLN A 4 -1.66 8.43 -28.93
CA GLN A 4 -0.61 9.29 -28.38
C GLN A 4 0.75 8.58 -28.25
N ILE A 5 0.79 7.26 -28.26
CA ILE A 5 2.02 6.46 -28.20
C ILE A 5 2.77 6.44 -29.55
N ALA A 6 2.08 6.66 -30.65
CA ALA A 6 2.70 6.67 -31.98
C ALA A 6 3.42 7.99 -32.35
N LEU A 7 3.16 9.07 -31.62
CA LEU A 7 3.78 10.39 -31.93
C LEU A 7 5.06 10.64 -31.10
N SER A 8 5.27 9.91 -30.02
CA SER A 8 6.46 10.05 -29.15
C SER A 8 7.68 9.27 -29.64
N ILE A 9 7.51 8.33 -30.54
CA ILE A 9 8.62 7.51 -31.09
C ILE A 9 9.28 8.17 -32.32
N ALA A 10 8.62 9.13 -32.95
CA ALA A 10 9.13 9.80 -34.13
C ALA A 10 10.01 11.06 -33.87
N MET A 11 10.13 11.52 -32.63
CA MET A 11 10.94 12.71 -32.27
C MET A 11 12.28 12.42 -31.60
N LEU A 12 12.63 11.15 -31.39
CA LEU A 12 13.91 10.76 -30.71
C LEU A 12 15.01 10.33 -31.65
N ALA A 13 14.87 10.53 -32.97
CA ALA A 13 15.84 10.06 -33.98
C ALA A 13 16.60 11.16 -34.73
N LEU A 14 16.56 12.43 -34.30
CA LEU A 14 17.13 13.53 -35.09
C LEU A 14 17.96 14.57 -34.30
N THR A 15 18.76 14.16 -33.30
CA THR A 15 19.79 15.05 -32.73
C THR A 15 21.06 14.31 -32.29
N ILE A 16 21.69 13.59 -33.21
CA ILE A 16 23.09 13.21 -33.08
C ILE A 16 23.72 13.45 -34.43
N ILE A 17 24.30 14.64 -34.64
CA ILE A 17 25.44 14.93 -35.54
C ILE A 17 25.73 16.44 -35.36
N ALA A 18 26.97 16.71 -35.01
CA ALA A 18 27.78 17.93 -35.04
C ALA A 18 28.22 18.43 -33.66
N CYS A 19 29.44 18.18 -33.31
CA CYS A 19 30.62 18.99 -33.50
C CYS A 19 31.87 18.30 -32.96
N LYS A 20 32.73 17.89 -33.84
CA LYS A 20 34.19 17.68 -33.63
C LYS A 20 34.95 18.88 -34.13
N THR A 21 36.10 19.11 -33.46
CA THR A 21 37.25 19.96 -33.82
C THR A 21 37.17 21.45 -33.38
N SER A 22 38.10 21.94 -32.57
CA SER A 22 39.53 22.15 -32.91
C SER A 22 40.38 22.62 -31.71
N SER A 23 41.51 22.07 -31.62
CA SER A 23 42.86 22.43 -31.13
C SER A 23 43.23 23.88 -30.77
N ASN A 24 43.90 24.02 -29.62
CA ASN A 24 45.12 24.72 -29.19
C ASN A 24 45.79 25.72 -30.16
N PRO A 25 46.79 26.55 -29.75
CA PRO A 25 47.32 27.03 -28.45
C PRO A 25 47.70 28.51 -28.45
N LEU A 26 48.05 29.08 -27.28
CA LEU A 26 49.10 30.17 -27.26
C LEU A 26 49.73 30.27 -25.84
N LYS A 27 51.03 30.03 -25.82
CA LYS A 27 52.00 30.45 -24.81
C LYS A 27 52.31 31.94 -24.98
N LEU A 28 52.64 32.68 -23.93
CA LEU A 28 53.89 33.41 -23.79
C LEU A 28 53.97 34.25 -22.51
N LEU A 29 55.04 33.98 -21.70
CA LEU A 29 56.02 34.87 -21.08
C LEU A 29 55.52 35.97 -20.10
N ALA A 30 56.11 36.25 -19.02
CA ALA A 30 57.42 36.05 -18.35
C ALA A 30 57.44 36.80 -17.05
N GLY A 31 58.34 36.52 -16.15
CA GLY A 31 58.72 37.42 -15.10
C GLY A 31 58.97 36.81 -13.75
N ALA A 32 60.22 36.31 -13.58
CA ALA A 32 60.73 35.84 -12.29
C ALA A 32 61.13 37.03 -11.41
N THR A 33 60.75 36.98 -10.14
CA THR A 33 61.49 37.59 -9.06
C THR A 33 61.62 36.62 -7.94
N GLU A 34 62.83 36.18 -7.68
CA GLU A 34 63.25 35.34 -6.60
C GLU A 34 63.12 36.08 -5.25
N THR A 35 62.48 35.46 -4.29
CA THR A 35 62.64 35.74 -2.89
C THR A 35 63.15 34.52 -2.18
N PRO A 36 64.04 34.59 -1.21
CA PRO A 36 64.81 33.47 -0.68
C PRO A 36 63.91 32.49 0.11
N GLU A 37 64.15 31.20 -0.17
CA GLU A 37 63.59 30.05 0.49
C GLU A 37 63.91 30.04 1.99
N TYR A 38 62.85 30.13 2.84
CA TYR A 38 62.88 29.72 4.22
C TYR A 38 62.71 28.17 4.24
N ILE A 39 63.76 27.43 4.61
CA ILE A 39 63.63 25.98 4.84
C ILE A 39 63.08 25.77 6.25
N PRO A 40 61.81 25.31 6.42
CA PRO A 40 61.40 24.90 7.73
C PRO A 40 62.01 23.56 8.08
N ALA A 41 62.49 23.42 9.34
CA ALA A 41 62.95 22.18 9.87
C ALA A 41 61.93 21.07 9.67
N ALA A 42 62.38 19.89 9.21
CA ALA A 42 61.55 18.73 9.02
C ALA A 42 60.76 18.42 10.31
N PRO A 43 59.45 18.20 10.25
CA PRO A 43 58.68 17.79 11.41
C PRO A 43 59.22 16.44 11.88
N VAL A 44 59.49 16.33 13.17
CA VAL A 44 59.75 15.05 13.83
C VAL A 44 58.46 14.23 13.69
N ILE A 45 58.49 13.21 12.86
CA ILE A 45 57.39 12.23 12.74
C ILE A 45 57.46 11.40 14.02
N GLU A 46 56.61 11.74 14.99
CA GLU A 46 56.32 10.78 16.04
C GLU A 46 55.73 9.51 15.38
N PRO A 47 56.14 8.32 15.79
CA PRO A 47 55.60 7.10 15.24
C PRO A 47 54.11 7.08 15.53
N THR A 48 53.31 7.16 14.46
CA THR A 48 51.85 6.98 14.53
C THR A 48 51.63 5.62 15.19
N ALA A 49 50.98 5.63 16.35
CA ALA A 49 50.58 4.39 17.01
C ALA A 49 49.84 3.55 16.00
N THR A 50 50.34 2.36 15.72
CA THR A 50 49.61 1.40 14.87
C THR A 50 48.21 1.23 15.49
N PRO A 51 47.13 1.49 14.77
CA PRO A 51 45.81 1.25 15.34
C PRO A 51 45.74 -0.17 15.84
N LEU A 52 45.33 -0.34 17.11
CA LEU A 52 45.07 -1.67 17.65
C LEU A 52 44.09 -2.37 16.71
N PRO A 53 44.35 -3.63 16.34
CA PRO A 53 43.40 -4.37 15.52
C PRO A 53 42.02 -4.34 16.20
N THR A 54 41.01 -3.93 15.45
CA THR A 54 39.62 -3.97 15.93
C THR A 54 39.34 -5.40 16.41
N PRO A 55 38.88 -5.60 17.64
CA PRO A 55 38.59 -6.95 18.13
C PRO A 55 37.58 -7.64 17.18
N THR A 56 37.91 -8.89 16.82
CA THR A 56 36.98 -9.69 15.98
C THR A 56 35.64 -9.83 16.70
N PRO A 57 34.52 -9.49 16.06
CA PRO A 57 33.21 -9.62 16.68
C PRO A 57 32.96 -11.06 17.14
N LEU A 58 32.29 -11.21 18.29
CA LEU A 58 31.86 -12.52 18.83
C LEU A 58 30.86 -13.18 17.88
N PRO A 59 30.80 -14.52 17.81
CA PRO A 59 29.85 -15.24 16.95
C PRO A 59 28.39 -14.80 17.12
N VAL A 60 27.95 -14.56 18.35
CA VAL A 60 26.59 -14.09 18.66
C VAL A 60 26.33 -12.70 18.04
N VAL A 61 27.30 -11.80 18.08
CA VAL A 61 27.18 -10.45 17.46
C VAL A 61 27.06 -10.59 15.94
N ARG A 62 27.79 -11.55 15.35
CA ARG A 62 27.67 -11.84 13.91
C ARG A 62 26.33 -12.44 13.53
N LEU A 63 25.76 -13.30 14.38
CA LEU A 63 24.41 -13.84 14.15
C LEU A 63 23.38 -12.73 14.15
N HIS A 64 23.38 -11.84 15.13
CA HIS A 64 22.45 -10.70 15.16
C HIS A 64 22.58 -9.79 13.93
N GLU A 65 23.82 -9.54 13.50
CA GLU A 65 24.06 -8.75 12.29
C GLU A 65 23.59 -9.49 11.03
N ALA A 66 23.79 -10.81 10.97
CA ALA A 66 23.33 -11.64 9.86
C ALA A 66 21.80 -11.69 9.79
N ASP A 67 21.12 -11.83 10.95
CA ASP A 67 19.66 -11.82 11.05
C ASP A 67 19.08 -10.47 10.55
N ARG A 68 19.72 -9.35 10.93
CA ARG A 68 19.36 -8.01 10.44
C ARG A 68 19.49 -7.91 8.92
N LEU A 69 20.63 -8.32 8.37
CA LEU A 69 20.92 -8.28 6.93
C LEU A 69 19.97 -9.19 6.14
N LEU A 70 19.62 -10.35 6.68
CA LEU A 70 18.63 -11.26 6.10
C LEU A 70 17.25 -10.58 6.05
N PHE A 71 16.81 -9.96 7.15
CA PHE A 71 15.53 -9.23 7.22
C PHE A 71 15.49 -8.04 6.26
N GLU A 72 16.58 -7.31 6.13
CA GLU A 72 16.72 -6.19 5.20
C GLU A 72 16.85 -6.63 3.74
N GLY A 73 17.27 -7.89 3.51
CA GLY A 73 17.40 -8.50 2.19
C GLY A 73 18.76 -8.26 1.52
N ASP A 74 19.81 -7.93 2.28
CA ASP A 74 21.21 -7.99 1.79
C ASP A 74 21.75 -9.41 2.00
N PHE A 75 21.29 -10.32 1.14
CA PHE A 75 21.55 -11.75 1.27
C PHE A 75 23.03 -12.13 1.18
N ASP A 76 23.81 -11.43 0.35
CA ASP A 76 25.24 -11.72 0.21
C ASP A 76 26.00 -11.43 1.51
N GLN A 77 25.73 -10.32 2.15
CA GLN A 77 26.32 -9.96 3.43
C GLN A 77 25.80 -10.84 4.57
N ALA A 78 24.51 -11.20 4.56
CA ALA A 78 23.93 -12.11 5.55
C ALA A 78 24.66 -13.46 5.53
N VAL A 79 24.82 -14.09 4.36
CA VAL A 79 25.56 -15.36 4.19
C VAL A 79 26.98 -15.23 4.71
N ALA A 80 27.70 -14.14 4.38
CA ALA A 80 29.07 -13.94 4.83
C ALA A 80 29.18 -13.87 6.36
N GLN A 81 28.21 -13.21 7.05
CA GLN A 81 28.20 -13.12 8.50
C GLN A 81 27.83 -14.46 9.15
N TYR A 82 26.86 -15.22 8.61
CA TYR A 82 26.51 -16.56 9.10
C TYR A 82 27.69 -17.52 8.99
N GLN A 83 28.39 -17.55 7.85
CA GLN A 83 29.58 -18.38 7.65
C GLN A 83 30.69 -18.01 8.62
N ALA A 84 30.92 -16.71 8.84
CA ALA A 84 31.90 -16.26 9.81
C ALA A 84 31.53 -16.65 11.26
N ALA A 85 30.23 -16.57 11.61
CA ALA A 85 29.72 -17.02 12.90
C ALA A 85 29.92 -18.53 13.10
N TYR A 86 29.58 -19.34 12.09
CA TYR A 86 29.77 -20.81 12.11
C TYR A 86 31.23 -21.20 12.37
N GLN A 87 32.18 -20.59 11.64
CA GLN A 87 33.60 -20.88 11.76
C GLN A 87 34.20 -20.50 13.12
N GLN A 88 33.66 -19.47 13.76
CA GLN A 88 34.16 -18.95 15.05
C GLN A 88 33.42 -19.56 16.25
N ALA A 89 32.30 -20.25 16.03
CA ALA A 89 31.45 -20.81 17.08
C ALA A 89 32.16 -21.91 17.86
N SER A 90 32.05 -21.84 19.18
CA SER A 90 32.62 -22.83 20.10
C SER A 90 31.61 -23.89 20.54
N ASP A 91 30.31 -23.62 20.34
CA ASP A 91 29.21 -24.49 20.74
C ASP A 91 28.32 -24.86 19.57
N ASP A 92 27.58 -25.94 19.71
CA ASP A 92 26.77 -26.52 18.64
C ASP A 92 25.50 -25.72 18.36
N GLU A 93 24.89 -25.04 19.37
CA GLU A 93 23.70 -24.21 19.12
C GLU A 93 24.03 -22.98 18.29
N THR A 94 25.16 -22.33 18.54
CA THR A 94 25.65 -21.22 17.69
C THR A 94 25.93 -21.68 16.26
N ARG A 95 26.49 -22.89 16.07
CA ARG A 95 26.70 -23.47 14.73
C ARG A 95 25.38 -23.78 14.04
N ALA A 96 24.45 -24.38 14.76
CA ALA A 96 23.12 -24.70 14.25
C ALA A 96 22.36 -23.43 13.84
N ALA A 97 22.43 -22.36 14.65
CA ALA A 97 21.82 -21.08 14.33
C ALA A 97 22.42 -20.45 13.05
N ALA A 98 23.74 -20.55 12.91
CA ALA A 98 24.43 -20.05 11.72
C ALA A 98 24.04 -20.81 10.43
N LEU A 99 24.01 -22.15 10.49
CA LEU A 99 23.58 -22.99 9.35
C LEU A 99 22.11 -22.74 9.01
N TYR A 100 21.27 -22.60 10.01
CA TYR A 100 19.85 -22.29 9.79
C TYR A 100 19.68 -20.95 9.07
N GLY A 101 20.30 -19.88 9.57
CA GLY A 101 20.24 -18.56 8.97
C GLY A 101 20.83 -18.52 7.55
N GLU A 102 21.94 -19.20 7.31
CA GLU A 102 22.53 -19.35 5.96
C GLU A 102 21.57 -20.09 5.03
N GLY A 103 20.98 -21.21 5.49
CA GLY A 103 20.01 -21.99 4.72
C GLY A 103 18.74 -21.19 4.39
N LEU A 104 18.18 -20.44 5.36
CA LEU A 104 17.04 -19.55 5.16
C LEU A 104 17.39 -18.42 4.19
N THR A 105 18.62 -17.87 4.26
CA THR A 105 19.06 -16.82 3.34
C THR A 105 19.14 -17.35 1.91
N HIS A 106 19.71 -18.54 1.70
CA HIS A 106 19.70 -19.18 0.38
C HIS A 106 18.31 -19.49 -0.12
N PHE A 107 17.39 -19.95 0.76
CA PHE A 107 15.99 -20.17 0.42
C PHE A 107 15.32 -18.87 -0.05
N LYS A 108 15.49 -17.77 0.67
CA LYS A 108 14.92 -16.44 0.32
C LYS A 108 15.52 -15.85 -0.97
N ASN A 109 16.70 -16.30 -1.35
CA ASN A 109 17.40 -15.88 -2.58
C ASN A 109 17.14 -16.81 -3.77
N ASP A 110 16.17 -17.75 -3.67
CA ASP A 110 15.84 -18.78 -4.67
C ASP A 110 17.02 -19.71 -5.04
N ASP A 111 18.03 -19.81 -4.17
CA ASP A 111 19.14 -20.77 -4.35
C ASP A 111 18.82 -22.09 -3.66
N TRP A 112 17.85 -22.82 -4.23
CA TRP A 112 17.28 -24.04 -3.68
C TRP A 112 18.34 -25.12 -3.43
N ASN A 113 19.36 -25.21 -4.26
CA ASN A 113 20.42 -26.22 -4.12
C ASN A 113 21.32 -25.96 -2.91
N ARG A 114 21.73 -24.72 -2.70
CA ARG A 114 22.52 -24.38 -1.50
C ARG A 114 21.68 -24.44 -0.25
N ALA A 115 20.45 -23.93 -0.30
CA ALA A 115 19.53 -24.04 0.81
C ALA A 115 19.34 -25.50 1.24
N ASN A 116 19.06 -26.40 0.29
CA ASN A 116 18.90 -27.83 0.56
C ASN A 116 20.16 -28.46 1.20
N THR A 117 21.34 -28.15 0.66
CA THR A 117 22.60 -28.67 1.18
C THR A 117 22.86 -28.21 2.60
N THR A 118 22.75 -26.90 2.87
CA THR A 118 23.02 -26.30 4.19
C THR A 118 22.00 -26.77 5.24
N LEU A 119 20.72 -26.84 4.90
CA LEU A 119 19.67 -27.29 5.81
C LEU A 119 19.75 -28.81 6.08
N THR A 120 20.17 -29.61 5.09
CA THR A 120 20.43 -31.05 5.29
C THR A 120 21.61 -31.23 6.24
N GLU A 121 22.69 -30.47 6.12
CA GLU A 121 23.81 -30.48 7.08
C GLU A 121 23.34 -30.15 8.50
N LEU A 122 22.48 -29.11 8.65
CA LEU A 122 21.87 -28.75 9.94
C LEU A 122 21.11 -29.90 10.56
N THR A 123 20.18 -30.52 9.80
CA THR A 123 19.28 -31.56 10.32
C THR A 123 19.99 -32.88 10.64
N LEU A 124 21.12 -33.17 9.97
CA LEU A 124 21.92 -34.37 10.22
C LEU A 124 22.92 -34.16 11.37
N ASN A 125 23.62 -33.04 11.43
CA ASN A 125 24.73 -32.84 12.37
C ASN A 125 24.29 -32.20 13.70
N TYR A 126 23.16 -31.50 13.72
CA TYR A 126 22.64 -30.74 14.87
C TYR A 126 21.18 -31.08 15.12
N SER A 127 20.83 -32.37 15.03
CA SER A 127 19.46 -32.85 15.14
C SER A 127 18.74 -32.44 16.44
N ASP A 128 19.46 -32.23 17.53
CA ASP A 128 18.90 -31.89 18.85
C ASP A 128 18.63 -30.37 18.98
N SER A 129 19.13 -29.54 18.08
CA SER A 129 18.86 -28.12 18.09
C SER A 129 17.39 -27.83 17.68
N PRO A 130 16.71 -26.85 18.33
CA PRO A 130 15.41 -26.37 17.89
C PRO A 130 15.41 -25.87 16.42
N ARG A 131 16.56 -25.38 15.92
CA ARG A 131 16.72 -24.92 14.54
C ARG A 131 16.61 -26.06 13.51
N ALA A 132 16.93 -27.31 13.91
CA ALA A 132 16.78 -28.47 13.02
C ALA A 132 15.32 -28.72 12.66
N ALA A 133 14.36 -28.51 13.57
CA ALA A 133 12.93 -28.62 13.25
C ALA A 133 12.50 -27.59 12.19
N MET A 134 12.94 -26.33 12.33
CA MET A 134 12.68 -25.28 11.33
C MET A 134 13.36 -25.60 9.99
N GLY A 135 14.56 -26.19 10.04
CA GLY A 135 15.25 -26.70 8.85
C GLY A 135 14.44 -27.77 8.11
N GLU A 136 13.76 -28.68 8.84
CA GLU A 136 12.86 -29.67 8.21
C GLU A 136 11.68 -28.98 7.52
N PHE A 137 11.07 -27.94 8.11
CA PHE A 137 10.01 -27.19 7.43
C PHE A 137 10.49 -26.59 6.09
N LEU A 138 11.65 -25.92 6.08
CA LEU A 138 12.21 -25.32 4.87
C LEU A 138 12.61 -26.37 3.83
N LEU A 139 13.12 -27.55 4.26
CA LEU A 139 13.38 -28.67 3.35
C LEU A 139 12.08 -29.19 2.71
N GLY A 140 10.97 -29.19 3.44
CA GLY A 140 9.64 -29.48 2.90
C GLY A 140 9.21 -28.47 1.85
N GLU A 141 9.41 -27.18 2.09
CA GLU A 141 9.13 -26.12 1.09
C GLU A 141 10.01 -26.28 -0.18
N ILE A 142 11.30 -26.54 0.01
CA ILE A 142 12.23 -26.78 -1.11
C ILE A 142 11.80 -27.99 -1.93
N SER A 143 11.45 -29.10 -1.25
CA SER A 143 10.98 -30.32 -1.91
C SER A 143 9.68 -30.11 -2.68
N THR A 144 8.79 -29.27 -2.16
CA THR A 144 7.55 -28.88 -2.86
C THR A 144 7.87 -28.06 -4.14
N ILE A 145 8.77 -27.07 -4.04
CA ILE A 145 9.21 -26.24 -5.18
C ILE A 145 9.90 -27.11 -6.27
N LEU A 146 10.67 -28.11 -5.84
CA LEU A 146 11.36 -29.03 -6.75
C LEU A 146 10.47 -30.18 -7.25
N GLU A 147 9.16 -30.14 -6.99
CA GLU A 147 8.19 -31.17 -7.39
C GLU A 147 8.54 -32.58 -6.87
N GLN A 148 9.04 -32.66 -5.62
CA GLN A 148 9.41 -33.89 -4.91
C GLN A 148 8.42 -34.17 -3.76
N PRO A 149 7.15 -34.51 -4.04
CA PRO A 149 6.12 -34.54 -3.00
C PRO A 149 6.34 -35.64 -1.95
N ALA A 150 7.06 -36.72 -2.27
CA ALA A 150 7.40 -37.74 -1.29
C ALA A 150 8.36 -37.21 -0.21
N ASP A 151 9.40 -36.50 -0.63
CA ASP A 151 10.34 -35.89 0.30
C ASP A 151 9.67 -34.75 1.09
N ALA A 152 8.83 -33.95 0.42
CA ALA A 152 8.07 -32.89 1.07
C ALA A 152 7.23 -33.42 2.25
N SER A 153 6.46 -34.50 2.02
CA SER A 153 5.64 -35.10 3.07
C SER A 153 6.46 -35.63 4.27
N ILE A 154 7.65 -36.17 4.01
CA ILE A 154 8.57 -36.65 5.04
C ILE A 154 9.08 -35.48 5.89
N HIS A 155 9.55 -34.40 5.26
CA HIS A 155 10.12 -33.26 5.95
C HIS A 155 9.06 -32.51 6.78
N TYR A 156 7.87 -32.27 6.23
CA TYR A 156 6.78 -31.65 7.00
C TYR A 156 6.33 -32.51 8.18
N THR A 157 6.27 -33.83 8.02
CA THR A 157 5.94 -34.76 9.14
C THR A 157 6.99 -34.67 10.24
N LYS A 158 8.28 -34.65 9.91
CA LYS A 158 9.35 -34.48 10.90
C LYS A 158 9.28 -33.14 11.64
N TYR A 159 8.87 -32.06 10.96
CA TYR A 159 8.62 -30.79 11.62
C TYR A 159 7.51 -30.93 12.67
N LEU A 160 6.35 -31.50 12.29
CA LEU A 160 5.21 -31.71 13.19
C LEU A 160 5.57 -32.58 14.40
N GLU A 161 6.38 -33.64 14.22
CA GLU A 161 6.86 -34.50 15.33
C GLU A 161 7.69 -33.74 16.35
N ARG A 162 8.50 -32.74 15.88
CA ARG A 162 9.41 -31.96 16.72
C ARG A 162 8.78 -30.71 17.32
N ARG A 163 7.78 -30.12 16.63
CA ARG A 163 7.11 -28.87 17.00
C ARG A 163 5.59 -29.02 17.02
N PRO A 164 5.03 -29.98 17.77
CA PRO A 164 3.59 -30.23 17.77
C PRO A 164 2.81 -29.06 18.39
N GLY A 165 1.63 -28.78 17.86
CA GLY A 165 0.65 -27.86 18.45
C GLY A 165 0.87 -26.37 18.09
N ILE A 166 1.90 -26.00 17.34
CA ILE A 166 2.17 -24.59 16.99
C ILE A 166 1.60 -24.27 15.61
N LEU A 167 2.12 -24.90 14.56
CA LEU A 167 1.69 -24.66 13.17
C LEU A 167 0.96 -25.87 12.56
N ASP A 168 0.36 -26.73 13.38
CA ASP A 168 -0.22 -28.00 12.94
C ASP A 168 -1.20 -27.81 11.79
N PHE A 169 -2.09 -26.82 11.88
CA PHE A 169 -3.01 -26.47 10.81
C PHE A 169 -2.29 -26.20 9.48
N HIS A 170 -1.33 -25.29 9.50
CA HIS A 170 -0.62 -24.83 8.30
C HIS A 170 0.22 -25.95 7.67
N VAL A 171 0.88 -26.75 8.50
CA VAL A 171 1.78 -27.81 8.02
C VAL A 171 1.00 -29.06 7.62
N GLN A 172 -0.09 -29.42 8.31
CA GLN A 172 -0.96 -30.54 7.90
C GLN A 172 -1.63 -30.29 6.55
N GLU A 173 -2.00 -29.05 6.25
CA GLU A 173 -2.47 -28.69 4.91
C GLU A 173 -1.41 -29.00 3.84
N LYS A 174 -0.13 -28.64 4.08
CA LYS A 174 0.99 -28.92 3.17
C LYS A 174 1.30 -30.43 3.06
N VAL A 175 1.19 -31.16 4.15
CA VAL A 175 1.27 -32.63 4.16
C VAL A 175 0.17 -33.22 3.27
N GLY A 176 -1.05 -32.71 3.40
CA GLY A 176 -2.18 -33.10 2.56
C GLY A 176 -1.90 -32.86 1.08
N ASP A 177 -1.46 -31.65 0.72
CA ASP A 177 -1.08 -31.29 -0.66
C ASP A 177 0.00 -32.26 -1.20
N ALA A 178 1.02 -32.56 -0.40
CA ALA A 178 2.09 -33.46 -0.76
C ALA A 178 1.60 -34.90 -0.98
N TYR A 179 0.69 -35.44 -0.15
CA TYR A 179 0.11 -36.76 -0.35
C TYR A 179 -0.82 -36.81 -1.58
N ILE A 180 -1.63 -35.78 -1.80
CA ILE A 180 -2.48 -35.71 -3.01
C ILE A 180 -1.63 -35.72 -4.29
N ALA A 181 -0.51 -34.99 -4.30
CA ALA A 181 0.42 -34.98 -5.44
C ALA A 181 1.04 -36.37 -5.71
N GLN A 182 1.10 -37.24 -4.71
CA GLN A 182 1.52 -38.64 -4.82
C GLN A 182 0.38 -39.60 -5.19
N ASN A 183 -0.85 -39.15 -5.37
CA ASN A 183 -2.09 -39.92 -5.48
C ASN A 183 -2.40 -40.77 -4.24
N LEU A 184 -1.86 -40.40 -3.07
CA LEU A 184 -2.17 -40.99 -1.78
C LEU A 184 -3.38 -40.27 -1.17
N PHE A 185 -4.55 -40.47 -1.81
CA PHE A 185 -5.74 -39.67 -1.51
C PHE A 185 -6.26 -39.84 -0.08
N THR A 186 -6.23 -41.07 0.46
CA THR A 186 -6.69 -41.32 1.82
C THR A 186 -5.85 -40.60 2.84
N GLU A 187 -4.54 -40.66 2.71
CA GLU A 187 -3.56 -39.99 3.56
C GLU A 187 -3.70 -38.46 3.44
N GLY A 188 -3.86 -37.96 2.22
CA GLY A 188 -4.05 -36.54 1.95
C GLY A 188 -5.33 -35.97 2.56
N ILE A 189 -6.46 -36.68 2.40
CA ILE A 189 -7.74 -36.30 3.01
C ILE A 189 -7.65 -36.30 4.54
N ASN A 190 -7.02 -37.33 5.13
CA ASN A 190 -6.83 -37.41 6.58
C ASN A 190 -5.96 -36.24 7.10
N ALA A 191 -4.92 -35.83 6.36
CA ALA A 191 -4.11 -34.69 6.71
C ALA A 191 -4.91 -33.36 6.66
N TYR A 192 -5.76 -33.19 5.65
CA TYR A 192 -6.66 -32.01 5.57
C TYR A 192 -7.67 -31.97 6.71
N ILE A 193 -8.29 -33.12 7.08
CA ILE A 193 -9.20 -33.19 8.23
C ILE A 193 -8.45 -32.87 9.53
N THR A 194 -7.19 -33.31 9.66
CA THR A 194 -6.36 -32.99 10.83
C THR A 194 -6.07 -31.47 10.85
N ALA A 195 -5.76 -30.88 9.69
CA ALA A 195 -5.58 -29.44 9.58
C ALA A 195 -6.84 -28.68 10.04
N GLU A 196 -8.01 -29.06 9.53
CA GLU A 196 -9.29 -28.40 9.84
C GLU A 196 -9.64 -28.44 11.33
N THR A 197 -9.31 -29.56 12.01
CA THR A 197 -9.60 -29.75 13.43
C THR A 197 -8.51 -29.19 14.36
N SER A 198 -7.40 -28.70 13.81
CA SER A 198 -6.30 -28.12 14.60
C SER A 198 -6.69 -26.75 15.18
N PRO A 199 -6.31 -26.45 16.44
CA PRO A 199 -6.62 -25.17 17.06
C PRO A 199 -5.99 -23.99 16.32
N GLY A 200 -6.73 -22.86 16.22
CA GLY A 200 -6.19 -21.61 15.74
C GLY A 200 -6.22 -21.43 14.22
N LEU A 201 -7.25 -21.95 13.58
CA LEU A 201 -7.52 -21.81 12.17
C LEU A 201 -7.67 -20.32 11.77
N VAL A 202 -6.73 -19.76 11.05
CA VAL A 202 -6.80 -18.39 10.49
C VAL A 202 -7.36 -18.37 9.06
N VAL A 203 -7.31 -19.52 8.37
CA VAL A 203 -7.82 -19.68 6.99
C VAL A 203 -9.27 -20.15 7.05
N SER A 204 -10.08 -19.74 6.10
CA SER A 204 -11.47 -20.20 5.99
C SER A 204 -11.50 -21.74 5.90
N PRO A 205 -12.25 -22.44 6.78
CA PRO A 205 -12.45 -23.89 6.66
C PRO A 205 -12.89 -24.32 5.27
N ILE A 206 -13.65 -23.48 4.57
CA ILE A 206 -14.18 -23.74 3.24
C ILE A 206 -13.06 -24.03 2.22
N THR A 207 -11.89 -23.41 2.38
CA THR A 207 -10.75 -23.69 1.46
C THR A 207 -10.26 -25.12 1.62
N ILE A 208 -10.19 -25.63 2.85
CA ILE A 208 -9.83 -27.03 3.14
C ILE A 208 -10.93 -27.98 2.68
N ASP A 209 -12.20 -27.66 2.95
CA ASP A 209 -13.35 -28.40 2.46
C ASP A 209 -13.34 -28.58 0.94
N LEU A 210 -12.99 -27.52 0.19
CA LEU A 210 -12.83 -27.59 -1.27
C LEU A 210 -11.67 -28.50 -1.70
N LYS A 211 -10.55 -28.51 -0.96
CA LYS A 211 -9.43 -29.42 -1.21
C LYS A 211 -9.86 -30.87 -0.97
N ILE A 212 -10.57 -31.13 0.14
CA ILE A 212 -11.13 -32.46 0.47
C ILE A 212 -12.09 -32.92 -0.64
N ALA A 213 -13.03 -32.07 -1.08
CA ALA A 213 -13.96 -32.41 -2.14
C ALA A 213 -13.26 -32.76 -3.47
N LYS A 214 -12.23 -32.01 -3.85
CA LYS A 214 -11.42 -32.28 -5.02
C LYS A 214 -10.63 -33.60 -4.90
N ALA A 215 -10.09 -33.90 -3.73
CA ALA A 215 -9.38 -35.14 -3.44
C ALA A 215 -10.31 -36.35 -3.47
N LEU A 216 -11.52 -36.23 -2.91
CA LEU A 216 -12.55 -37.27 -2.97
C LEU A 216 -12.96 -37.57 -4.42
N ARG A 217 -13.18 -36.54 -5.25
CA ARG A 217 -13.45 -36.70 -6.68
C ARG A 217 -12.30 -37.42 -7.38
N ALA A 218 -11.07 -37.01 -7.15
CA ALA A 218 -9.88 -37.60 -7.77
C ALA A 218 -9.65 -39.06 -7.33
N SER A 219 -10.02 -39.45 -6.12
CA SER A 219 -9.96 -40.82 -5.63
C SER A 219 -11.07 -41.72 -6.17
N GLY A 220 -12.10 -41.16 -6.83
CA GLY A 220 -13.27 -41.86 -7.29
C GLY A 220 -14.39 -41.99 -6.24
N ASP A 221 -14.25 -41.42 -5.07
CA ASP A 221 -15.32 -41.38 -4.07
C ASP A 221 -16.31 -40.26 -4.36
N ILE A 222 -17.01 -40.43 -5.44
CA ILE A 222 -17.94 -39.42 -6.01
C ILE A 222 -19.06 -39.07 -5.03
N SER A 223 -19.57 -40.04 -4.29
CA SER A 223 -20.69 -39.81 -3.36
C SER A 223 -20.30 -38.87 -2.21
N ASN A 224 -19.10 -39.05 -1.67
CA ASN A 224 -18.59 -38.17 -0.63
C ASN A 224 -18.18 -36.80 -1.18
N ALA A 225 -17.63 -36.73 -2.40
CA ALA A 225 -17.33 -35.47 -3.09
C ALA A 225 -18.59 -34.60 -3.26
N ILE A 226 -19.69 -35.17 -3.75
CA ILE A 226 -20.99 -34.48 -3.88
C ILE A 226 -21.47 -33.97 -2.53
N ARG A 227 -21.44 -34.80 -1.49
CA ARG A 227 -21.89 -34.40 -0.16
C ARG A 227 -21.04 -33.25 0.41
N GLN A 228 -19.73 -33.28 0.26
CA GLN A 228 -18.83 -32.23 0.72
C GLN A 228 -19.11 -30.91 -0.03
N LEU A 229 -19.26 -30.94 -1.34
CA LEU A 229 -19.60 -29.78 -2.15
C LEU A 229 -20.97 -29.20 -1.80
N GLN A 230 -21.95 -30.05 -1.51
CA GLN A 230 -23.27 -29.60 -1.07
C GLN A 230 -23.18 -28.94 0.32
N THR A 231 -22.36 -29.46 1.23
CA THR A 231 -22.11 -28.86 2.55
C THR A 231 -21.53 -27.46 2.40
N ILE A 232 -20.55 -27.27 1.48
CA ILE A 232 -19.97 -25.96 1.18
C ILE A 232 -21.04 -25.02 0.64
N TYR A 233 -21.85 -25.47 -0.31
CA TYR A 233 -22.91 -24.66 -0.89
C TYR A 233 -23.95 -24.20 0.15
N ASP A 234 -24.35 -25.06 1.04
CA ASP A 234 -25.38 -24.81 2.06
C ASP A 234 -24.84 -24.04 3.28
N ASN A 235 -23.50 -23.91 3.42
CA ASN A 235 -22.88 -23.23 4.54
C ASN A 235 -23.18 -21.71 4.47
N PRO A 236 -23.80 -21.12 5.52
CA PRO A 236 -24.06 -19.66 5.56
C PRO A 236 -22.80 -18.79 5.52
N ALA A 237 -21.67 -19.33 5.92
CA ALA A 237 -20.37 -18.63 5.88
C ALA A 237 -19.73 -18.63 4.48
N SER A 238 -20.21 -19.45 3.54
CA SER A 238 -19.72 -19.51 2.17
C SER A 238 -20.17 -18.26 1.40
N ASN A 239 -19.21 -17.58 0.80
CA ASN A 239 -19.46 -16.42 -0.07
C ASN A 239 -19.89 -16.87 -1.50
N GLU A 240 -20.19 -15.90 -2.38
CA GLU A 240 -20.63 -16.16 -3.76
C GLU A 240 -19.57 -16.94 -4.59
N TYR A 241 -18.29 -16.75 -4.32
CA TYR A 241 -17.21 -17.45 -5.04
C TYR A 241 -17.13 -18.92 -4.60
N ASP A 242 -17.20 -19.19 -3.30
CA ASP A 242 -17.21 -20.56 -2.75
C ASP A 242 -18.41 -21.35 -3.29
N LYS A 243 -19.61 -20.76 -3.27
CA LYS A 243 -20.84 -21.40 -3.77
C LYS A 243 -20.80 -21.66 -5.28
N SER A 244 -20.29 -20.69 -6.03
CA SER A 244 -20.14 -20.85 -7.47
C SER A 244 -19.13 -21.94 -7.82
N GLN A 245 -18.00 -22.02 -7.11
CA GLN A 245 -17.01 -23.06 -7.30
C GLN A 245 -17.59 -24.44 -6.95
N ALA A 246 -18.30 -24.55 -5.82
CA ALA A 246 -18.97 -25.78 -5.45
C ALA A 246 -19.98 -26.25 -6.52
N ASN A 247 -20.79 -25.33 -7.04
CA ASN A 247 -21.74 -25.62 -8.12
C ASN A 247 -21.06 -26.04 -9.42
N LEU A 248 -19.96 -25.38 -9.80
CA LEU A 248 -19.19 -25.75 -11.00
C LEU A 248 -18.67 -27.18 -10.87
N LEU A 249 -18.08 -27.52 -9.71
CA LEU A 249 -17.56 -28.87 -9.45
C LEU A 249 -18.69 -29.91 -9.40
N LEU A 250 -19.83 -29.61 -8.75
CA LEU A 250 -21.01 -30.45 -8.74
C LEU A 250 -21.53 -30.72 -10.16
N GLY A 251 -21.67 -29.66 -10.96
CA GLY A 251 -22.11 -29.78 -12.34
C GLY A 251 -21.16 -30.62 -13.18
N GLN A 252 -19.86 -30.48 -13.04
CA GLN A 252 -18.88 -31.32 -13.72
C GLN A 252 -19.00 -32.79 -13.31
N ILE A 253 -19.15 -33.07 -12.01
CA ILE A 253 -19.36 -34.43 -11.50
C ILE A 253 -20.65 -35.05 -12.10
N TYR A 254 -21.77 -34.30 -12.13
CA TYR A 254 -23.00 -34.79 -12.72
C TYR A 254 -22.89 -35.07 -14.23
N LEU A 255 -22.10 -34.28 -14.97
CA LEU A 255 -21.78 -34.57 -16.37
C LEU A 255 -20.98 -35.86 -16.52
N GLU A 256 -19.98 -36.11 -15.66
CA GLU A 256 -19.21 -37.35 -15.62
C GLU A 256 -20.09 -38.59 -15.30
N MET A 257 -21.10 -38.40 -14.48
CA MET A 257 -22.10 -39.44 -14.14
C MET A 257 -23.16 -39.62 -15.23
N ASN A 258 -23.10 -38.90 -16.35
CA ASN A 258 -24.11 -38.86 -17.40
C ASN A 258 -25.52 -38.41 -16.90
N GLU A 259 -25.50 -37.40 -15.97
CA GLU A 259 -26.69 -36.79 -15.39
C GLU A 259 -26.79 -35.28 -15.77
N PRO A 260 -26.94 -34.97 -17.07
CA PRO A 260 -26.79 -33.60 -17.54
C PRO A 260 -27.83 -32.63 -16.99
N GLU A 261 -29.04 -33.09 -16.70
CA GLU A 261 -30.08 -32.20 -16.14
C GLU A 261 -29.70 -31.67 -14.75
N GLN A 262 -29.10 -32.50 -13.92
CA GLN A 262 -28.61 -32.06 -12.60
C GLN A 262 -27.43 -31.09 -12.76
N ALA A 263 -26.53 -31.37 -13.71
CA ALA A 263 -25.41 -30.49 -14.03
C ALA A 263 -25.90 -29.10 -14.47
N TYR A 264 -26.84 -29.05 -15.40
CA TYR A 264 -27.36 -27.78 -15.90
C TYR A 264 -28.13 -27.01 -14.83
N SER A 265 -28.81 -27.70 -13.91
CA SER A 265 -29.47 -27.07 -12.76
C SER A 265 -28.45 -26.34 -11.88
N ARG A 266 -27.27 -26.95 -11.60
CA ARG A 266 -26.20 -26.31 -10.82
C ARG A 266 -25.57 -25.13 -11.56
N PHE A 267 -25.35 -25.27 -12.87
CA PHE A 267 -24.82 -24.17 -13.69
C PHE A 267 -25.81 -23.00 -13.77
N GLN A 268 -27.11 -23.27 -13.94
CA GLN A 268 -28.17 -22.25 -13.94
C GLN A 268 -28.23 -21.50 -12.60
N ASP A 269 -28.08 -22.19 -11.47
CA ASP A 269 -28.05 -21.58 -10.16
C ASP A 269 -26.88 -20.60 -10.03
N SER A 270 -25.67 -21.00 -10.46
CA SER A 270 -24.50 -20.09 -10.44
C SER A 270 -24.70 -18.87 -11.33
N VAL A 271 -25.22 -19.07 -12.55
CA VAL A 271 -25.49 -17.98 -13.51
C VAL A 271 -26.50 -16.98 -12.95
N THR A 272 -27.48 -17.46 -12.21
CA THR A 272 -28.55 -16.65 -11.66
C THR A 272 -28.13 -15.90 -10.39
N ASN A 273 -27.47 -16.58 -9.47
CA ASN A 273 -27.25 -16.09 -8.10
C ASN A 273 -25.85 -15.54 -7.84
N PHE A 274 -24.84 -15.91 -8.65
CA PHE A 274 -23.43 -15.56 -8.41
C PHE A 274 -22.73 -14.91 -9.62
N PRO A 275 -23.29 -13.85 -10.22
CA PRO A 275 -22.86 -13.33 -11.52
C PRO A 275 -21.45 -12.68 -11.52
N ARG A 276 -20.83 -12.48 -10.35
CA ARG A 276 -19.47 -11.92 -10.25
C ARG A 276 -18.38 -12.99 -10.22
N ALA A 277 -18.74 -14.23 -9.91
CA ALA A 277 -17.78 -15.31 -9.78
C ALA A 277 -17.29 -15.79 -11.15
N TYR A 278 -15.97 -16.01 -11.27
CA TYR A 278 -15.38 -16.58 -12.50
C TYR A 278 -15.97 -17.96 -12.83
N ASP A 279 -16.25 -18.77 -11.83
CA ASP A 279 -16.85 -20.11 -12.01
C ASP A 279 -18.25 -20.04 -12.61
N SER A 280 -19.00 -18.95 -12.35
CA SER A 280 -20.28 -18.71 -13.03
C SER A 280 -20.14 -18.38 -14.52
N PHE A 281 -19.02 -17.77 -14.93
CA PHE A 281 -18.73 -17.60 -16.35
C PHE A 281 -18.40 -18.95 -17.01
N SER A 282 -17.68 -19.85 -16.32
CA SER A 282 -17.44 -21.21 -16.80
C SER A 282 -18.73 -22.01 -16.90
N ALA A 283 -19.63 -21.89 -15.93
CA ALA A 283 -20.96 -22.49 -15.94
C ALA A 283 -21.83 -21.96 -17.11
N LEU A 284 -21.81 -20.63 -17.34
CA LEU A 284 -22.48 -20.00 -18.48
C LEU A 284 -21.97 -20.57 -19.82
N ALA A 285 -20.64 -20.69 -19.96
CA ALA A 285 -20.05 -21.26 -21.17
C ALA A 285 -20.53 -22.69 -21.42
N ALA A 286 -20.55 -23.53 -20.39
CA ALA A 286 -21.04 -24.90 -20.47
C ALA A 286 -22.53 -24.99 -20.87
N LEU A 287 -23.39 -24.14 -20.31
CA LEU A 287 -24.79 -24.05 -20.67
C LEU A 287 -24.99 -23.65 -22.14
N VAL A 288 -24.25 -22.62 -22.58
CA VAL A 288 -24.33 -22.14 -23.98
C VAL A 288 -23.85 -23.19 -24.96
N GLU A 289 -22.74 -23.88 -24.66
CA GLU A 289 -22.21 -24.96 -25.48
C GLU A 289 -23.19 -26.15 -25.59
N ALA A 290 -23.88 -26.44 -24.47
CA ALA A 290 -24.90 -27.48 -24.43
C ALA A 290 -26.25 -27.06 -25.07
N GLY A 291 -26.36 -25.84 -25.60
CA GLY A 291 -27.61 -25.31 -26.17
C GLY A 291 -28.73 -25.09 -25.13
N GLN A 292 -28.41 -25.00 -23.85
CA GLN A 292 -29.38 -24.76 -22.79
C GLN A 292 -29.86 -23.31 -22.80
N PRO A 293 -31.16 -23.05 -22.52
CA PRO A 293 -31.67 -21.69 -22.42
C PRO A 293 -31.05 -20.99 -21.21
N VAL A 294 -30.61 -19.76 -21.41
CA VAL A 294 -30.08 -18.90 -20.34
C VAL A 294 -30.83 -17.58 -20.40
N ASN A 295 -31.17 -17.05 -19.24
CA ASN A 295 -31.72 -15.69 -19.13
C ASN A 295 -30.72 -14.67 -19.67
N GLU A 296 -31.12 -13.89 -20.68
CA GLU A 296 -30.24 -12.95 -21.37
C GLU A 296 -29.79 -11.78 -20.46
N LEU A 297 -30.54 -11.41 -19.42
CA LEU A 297 -30.10 -10.44 -18.40
C LEU A 297 -28.92 -10.98 -17.60
N HIS A 298 -29.02 -12.21 -17.09
CA HIS A 298 -27.92 -12.85 -16.34
C HIS A 298 -26.71 -13.09 -17.24
N ARG A 299 -26.94 -13.53 -18.47
CA ARG A 299 -25.86 -13.69 -19.47
C ARG A 299 -25.13 -12.38 -19.72
N GLY A 300 -25.86 -11.28 -19.90
CA GLY A 300 -25.33 -9.93 -20.05
C GLY A 300 -24.49 -9.49 -18.85
N THR A 301 -25.05 -9.70 -17.65
CA THR A 301 -24.40 -9.33 -16.38
C THR A 301 -23.07 -10.05 -16.17
N ILE A 302 -23.02 -11.38 -16.39
CA ILE A 302 -21.78 -12.14 -16.27
C ILE A 302 -20.75 -11.68 -17.30
N ASN A 303 -21.15 -11.53 -18.57
CA ASN A 303 -20.24 -11.07 -19.61
C ASN A 303 -19.69 -9.68 -19.30
N TYR A 304 -20.50 -8.78 -18.76
CA TYR A 304 -20.07 -7.45 -18.34
C TYR A 304 -19.01 -7.53 -17.22
N ASN A 305 -19.29 -8.31 -16.15
CA ASN A 305 -18.36 -8.52 -15.04
C ASN A 305 -17.01 -9.13 -15.50
N MET A 306 -17.05 -9.97 -16.55
CA MET A 306 -15.86 -10.54 -17.17
C MET A 306 -15.23 -9.66 -18.27
N GLN A 307 -15.65 -8.40 -18.38
CA GLN A 307 -15.17 -7.43 -19.37
C GLN A 307 -15.33 -7.90 -20.84
N LYS A 308 -16.33 -8.74 -21.09
CA LYS A 308 -16.71 -9.20 -22.44
C LYS A 308 -17.83 -8.28 -22.98
N TYR A 309 -17.52 -6.98 -23.10
CA TYR A 309 -18.52 -5.93 -23.32
C TYR A 309 -19.38 -6.15 -24.55
N ALA A 310 -18.82 -6.59 -25.69
CA ALA A 310 -19.61 -6.86 -26.90
C ALA A 310 -20.66 -7.97 -26.66
N LEU A 311 -20.29 -9.06 -25.98
CA LEU A 311 -21.21 -10.15 -25.65
C LEU A 311 -22.27 -9.71 -24.63
N ALA A 312 -21.88 -8.82 -23.70
CA ALA A 312 -22.80 -8.25 -22.71
C ALA A 312 -23.87 -7.37 -23.39
N VAL A 313 -23.44 -6.42 -24.23
CA VAL A 313 -24.32 -5.51 -24.99
C VAL A 313 -25.28 -6.30 -25.87
N ASP A 314 -24.82 -7.33 -26.57
CA ASP A 314 -25.67 -8.20 -27.38
C ASP A 314 -26.74 -8.92 -26.52
N ALA A 315 -26.35 -9.47 -25.38
CA ALA A 315 -27.26 -10.17 -24.47
C ALA A 315 -28.31 -9.21 -23.90
N PHE A 316 -27.89 -8.04 -23.37
CA PHE A 316 -28.84 -7.03 -22.88
C PHE A 316 -29.78 -6.55 -23.98
N THR A 317 -29.28 -6.40 -25.21
CA THR A 317 -30.13 -6.00 -26.36
C THR A 317 -31.19 -7.05 -26.69
N ARG A 318 -30.87 -8.33 -26.60
CA ARG A 318 -31.87 -9.42 -26.77
C ARG A 318 -32.89 -9.41 -25.63
N TYR A 319 -32.42 -9.26 -24.39
CA TYR A 319 -33.26 -9.15 -23.21
C TYR A 319 -34.27 -8.00 -23.35
N ILE A 320 -33.79 -6.80 -23.62
CA ILE A 320 -34.64 -5.58 -23.77
C ILE A 320 -35.70 -5.74 -24.86
N LYS A 321 -35.33 -6.44 -25.93
CA LYS A 321 -36.29 -6.70 -27.06
C LYS A 321 -37.35 -7.76 -26.73
N SER A 322 -37.07 -8.67 -25.83
CA SER A 322 -37.96 -9.84 -25.58
C SER A 322 -38.72 -9.78 -24.28
N ALA A 323 -38.29 -8.96 -23.31
CA ALA A 323 -38.93 -8.82 -22.02
C ALA A 323 -40.22 -8.03 -22.11
N GLU A 324 -41.30 -8.52 -21.46
CA GLU A 324 -42.57 -7.77 -21.31
C GLU A 324 -42.37 -6.54 -20.44
N GLU A 325 -41.60 -6.69 -19.36
CA GLU A 325 -41.17 -5.60 -18.47
C GLU A 325 -39.62 -5.67 -18.39
N VAL A 326 -38.98 -4.58 -18.73
CA VAL A 326 -37.52 -4.52 -18.78
C VAL A 326 -36.97 -4.10 -17.42
N ASP A 327 -36.12 -4.94 -16.84
CA ASP A 327 -35.33 -4.57 -15.67
C ASP A 327 -34.39 -3.40 -16.01
N PRO A 328 -34.44 -2.27 -15.28
CA PRO A 328 -33.61 -1.09 -15.57
C PRO A 328 -32.11 -1.34 -15.51
N SER A 329 -31.67 -2.38 -14.79
CA SER A 329 -30.24 -2.79 -14.78
C SER A 329 -29.73 -3.15 -16.17
N ALA A 330 -30.60 -3.66 -17.05
CA ALA A 330 -30.22 -3.99 -18.42
C ALA A 330 -29.80 -2.75 -19.23
N TYR A 331 -30.54 -1.64 -19.12
CA TYR A 331 -30.17 -0.39 -19.76
C TYR A 331 -28.88 0.18 -19.14
N TYR A 332 -28.80 0.16 -17.79
CA TYR A 332 -27.64 0.68 -17.08
C TYR A 332 -26.34 -0.04 -17.46
N LEU A 333 -26.33 -1.37 -17.35
CA LEU A 333 -25.13 -2.16 -17.68
C LEU A 333 -24.83 -2.15 -19.18
N ARG A 334 -25.87 -2.05 -20.03
CA ARG A 334 -25.66 -1.89 -21.47
C ARG A 334 -25.01 -0.54 -21.80
N ALA A 335 -25.47 0.55 -21.17
CA ALA A 335 -24.86 1.87 -21.32
C ALA A 335 -23.39 1.86 -20.93
N LEU A 336 -23.06 1.25 -19.78
CA LEU A 336 -21.67 1.13 -19.35
C LEU A 336 -20.84 0.27 -20.34
N GLY A 337 -21.40 -0.85 -20.81
CA GLY A 337 -20.75 -1.68 -21.82
C GLY A 337 -20.54 -0.98 -23.16
N LEU A 338 -21.53 -0.22 -23.63
CA LEU A 338 -21.44 0.61 -24.84
C LEU A 338 -20.35 1.67 -24.71
N ARG A 339 -20.25 2.32 -23.54
CA ARG A 339 -19.19 3.28 -23.25
C ARG A 339 -17.79 2.69 -23.36
N GLU A 340 -17.59 1.48 -22.81
CA GLU A 340 -16.30 0.79 -22.92
C GLU A 340 -15.97 0.32 -24.37
N MET A 341 -16.99 0.24 -25.23
CA MET A 341 -16.86 0.00 -26.66
C MET A 341 -16.72 1.28 -27.49
N GLU A 342 -16.60 2.46 -26.86
CA GLU A 342 -16.53 3.80 -27.47
C GLU A 342 -17.83 4.19 -28.24
N LEU A 343 -18.95 3.52 -27.96
CA LEU A 343 -20.28 3.82 -28.53
C LEU A 343 -21.03 4.76 -27.59
N HIS A 344 -20.51 6.01 -27.48
CA HIS A 344 -20.93 6.96 -26.44
C HIS A 344 -22.34 7.51 -26.67
N ASP A 345 -22.77 7.72 -27.92
CA ASP A 345 -24.10 8.27 -28.21
C ASP A 345 -25.19 7.25 -27.85
N GLU A 346 -24.95 5.97 -28.12
CA GLU A 346 -25.86 4.88 -27.73
C GLU A 346 -25.88 4.71 -26.21
N ALA A 347 -24.75 4.86 -25.53
CA ALA A 347 -24.68 4.84 -24.06
C ALA A 347 -25.48 5.97 -23.43
N LEU A 348 -25.34 7.20 -23.96
CA LEU A 348 -26.13 8.37 -23.53
C LEU A 348 -27.64 8.17 -23.74
N ALA A 349 -28.05 7.52 -24.86
CA ALA A 349 -29.45 7.24 -25.12
C ALA A 349 -30.07 6.30 -24.07
N ASP A 350 -29.34 5.26 -23.66
CA ASP A 350 -29.79 4.34 -22.59
C ASP A 350 -29.88 5.05 -21.23
N LEU A 351 -28.90 5.93 -20.90
CA LEU A 351 -28.93 6.72 -19.67
C LEU A 351 -30.08 7.74 -19.69
N ASP A 352 -30.37 8.38 -20.81
CA ASP A 352 -31.54 9.25 -20.96
C ASP A 352 -32.89 8.51 -20.79
N LEU A 353 -32.93 7.27 -21.26
CA LEU A 353 -34.13 6.43 -21.09
C LEU A 353 -34.34 6.11 -19.60
N LEU A 354 -33.27 5.80 -18.86
CA LEU A 354 -33.34 5.57 -17.41
C LEU A 354 -33.80 6.82 -16.66
N ILE A 355 -33.25 7.98 -16.99
CA ILE A 355 -33.64 9.27 -16.40
C ILE A 355 -35.09 9.60 -16.63
N ASN A 356 -35.60 9.37 -17.83
CA ASN A 356 -36.95 9.78 -18.21
C ASN A 356 -38.03 8.80 -17.73
N ASN A 357 -37.72 7.51 -17.66
CA ASN A 357 -38.77 6.47 -17.48
C ASN A 357 -38.67 5.67 -16.18
N TYR A 358 -37.53 5.74 -15.47
CA TYR A 358 -37.24 4.88 -14.32
C TYR A 358 -36.94 5.66 -13.04
N ALA A 359 -37.62 6.81 -12.86
CA ALA A 359 -37.54 7.58 -11.63
C ALA A 359 -37.96 6.72 -10.42
N GLY A 360 -37.18 6.81 -9.32
CA GLY A 360 -37.45 6.04 -8.10
C GLY A 360 -36.82 4.65 -8.07
N THR A 361 -36.09 4.24 -9.11
CA THR A 361 -35.25 3.06 -9.08
C THR A 361 -33.80 3.39 -8.61
N ASP A 362 -33.05 2.39 -8.17
CA ASP A 362 -31.65 2.51 -7.78
C ASP A 362 -30.73 3.00 -8.93
N PHE A 363 -31.20 2.93 -10.16
CA PHE A 363 -30.47 3.33 -11.35
C PHE A 363 -30.75 4.78 -11.76
N PHE A 364 -31.76 5.44 -11.20
CA PHE A 364 -32.14 6.80 -11.57
C PHE A 364 -31.03 7.82 -11.29
N LEU A 365 -30.55 7.89 -10.04
CA LEU A 365 -29.46 8.80 -9.67
C LEU A 365 -28.15 8.43 -10.37
N LYS A 366 -27.88 7.13 -10.48
CA LYS A 366 -26.69 6.63 -11.20
C LYS A 366 -26.68 7.03 -12.67
N ALA A 367 -27.86 7.04 -13.32
CA ALA A 367 -27.97 7.44 -14.72
C ALA A 367 -27.61 8.93 -14.95
N TRP A 368 -28.02 9.82 -14.04
CA TRP A 368 -27.62 11.23 -14.08
C TRP A 368 -26.10 11.38 -13.95
N ASP A 369 -25.52 10.69 -12.99
CA ASP A 369 -24.08 10.73 -12.72
C ASP A 369 -23.27 10.16 -13.89
N GLU A 370 -23.61 8.97 -14.38
CA GLU A 370 -22.94 8.31 -15.51
C GLU A 370 -23.10 9.06 -16.82
N LYS A 371 -24.24 9.74 -17.02
CA LYS A 371 -24.43 10.63 -18.19
C LYS A 371 -23.45 11.78 -18.15
N ALA A 372 -23.38 12.50 -17.04
CA ALA A 372 -22.42 13.60 -16.89
C ALA A 372 -20.97 13.09 -16.98
N TYR A 373 -20.66 11.94 -16.37
CA TYR A 373 -19.35 11.31 -16.46
C TYR A 373 -18.96 10.96 -17.91
N THR A 374 -19.87 10.36 -18.68
CA THR A 374 -19.63 10.07 -20.10
C THR A 374 -19.36 11.34 -20.91
N LEU A 375 -20.13 12.40 -20.66
CA LEU A 375 -19.98 13.68 -21.35
C LEU A 375 -18.63 14.35 -21.05
N TRP A 376 -18.21 14.42 -19.77
CA TRP A 376 -16.97 15.14 -19.45
C TRP A 376 -15.72 14.28 -19.59
N ALA A 377 -15.78 12.99 -19.23
CA ALA A 377 -14.58 12.15 -19.15
C ALA A 377 -14.19 11.51 -20.48
N TYR A 378 -15.18 11.19 -21.32
CA TYR A 378 -14.96 10.52 -22.60
C TYR A 378 -15.12 11.45 -23.79
N LEU A 379 -16.05 12.43 -23.72
CA LEU A 379 -16.38 13.32 -24.82
C LEU A 379 -15.84 14.74 -24.63
N GLU A 380 -15.26 15.08 -23.47
CA GLU A 380 -14.74 16.41 -23.11
C GLU A 380 -15.81 17.53 -23.24
N ARG A 381 -17.11 17.18 -23.17
CA ARG A 381 -18.26 18.08 -23.26
C ARG A 381 -18.59 18.65 -21.88
N TYR A 382 -17.64 19.39 -21.28
CA TYR A 382 -17.71 19.85 -19.88
C TYR A 382 -18.94 20.70 -19.58
N GLN A 383 -19.28 21.65 -20.48
CA GLN A 383 -20.44 22.53 -20.31
C GLN A 383 -21.73 21.72 -20.21
N GLU A 384 -21.92 20.77 -21.10
CA GLU A 384 -23.13 19.94 -21.16
C GLU A 384 -23.20 18.95 -19.97
N ALA A 385 -22.07 18.43 -19.53
CA ALA A 385 -21.99 17.58 -18.35
C ALA A 385 -22.42 18.35 -17.08
N ALA A 386 -21.88 19.55 -16.88
CA ALA A 386 -22.26 20.40 -15.76
C ALA A 386 -23.75 20.79 -15.80
N GLU A 387 -24.27 21.16 -16.99
CA GLU A 387 -25.71 21.46 -17.18
C GLU A 387 -26.59 20.24 -16.92
N THR A 388 -26.12 19.03 -17.21
CA THR A 388 -26.84 17.78 -16.85
C THR A 388 -27.01 17.68 -15.34
N MET A 389 -25.95 17.90 -14.56
CA MET A 389 -26.00 17.91 -13.09
C MET A 389 -26.92 19.01 -12.57
N LEU A 390 -26.83 20.23 -13.14
CA LEU A 390 -27.70 21.36 -12.77
C LEU A 390 -29.18 21.13 -13.14
N ALA A 391 -29.45 20.36 -14.20
CA ALA A 391 -30.82 19.99 -14.57
C ALA A 391 -31.46 19.13 -13.48
N PHE A 392 -30.72 18.16 -12.90
CA PHE A 392 -31.19 17.39 -11.75
C PHE A 392 -31.55 18.33 -10.59
N VAL A 393 -30.66 19.26 -10.22
CA VAL A 393 -30.87 20.19 -9.10
C VAL A 393 -32.12 21.06 -9.33
N ARG A 394 -32.36 21.52 -10.57
CA ARG A 394 -33.56 22.29 -10.92
C ARG A 394 -34.85 21.50 -10.79
N LEU A 395 -34.81 20.20 -11.16
CA LEU A 395 -36.00 19.33 -11.13
C LEU A 395 -36.28 18.80 -9.71
N TYR A 396 -35.25 18.55 -8.94
CA TYR A 396 -35.30 17.89 -7.63
C TYR A 396 -34.54 18.67 -6.55
N PRO A 397 -34.84 19.98 -6.31
CA PRO A 397 -34.02 20.81 -5.42
C PRO A 397 -34.10 20.40 -3.95
N ALA A 398 -35.14 19.63 -3.56
CA ALA A 398 -35.30 19.11 -2.19
C ALA A 398 -34.73 17.69 -2.01
N ASP A 399 -34.22 17.07 -3.06
CA ASP A 399 -33.57 15.78 -2.96
C ASP A 399 -32.25 15.89 -2.18
N SER A 400 -31.99 14.90 -1.32
CA SER A 400 -30.78 14.87 -0.49
C SER A 400 -29.48 14.83 -1.32
N SER A 401 -29.55 14.38 -2.57
CA SER A 401 -28.44 14.32 -3.52
C SER A 401 -28.18 15.66 -4.24
N ALA A 402 -29.17 16.60 -4.22
CA ALA A 402 -29.07 17.86 -4.98
C ALA A 402 -27.79 18.68 -4.66
N PRO A 403 -27.38 18.88 -3.39
CA PRO A 403 -26.15 19.61 -3.11
C PRO A 403 -24.89 18.88 -3.61
N GLY A 404 -24.87 17.54 -3.63
CA GLY A 404 -23.80 16.75 -4.23
C GLY A 404 -23.69 16.94 -5.74
N PHE A 405 -24.83 16.92 -6.45
CA PHE A 405 -24.87 17.20 -7.89
C PHE A 405 -24.43 18.64 -8.21
N LEU A 406 -24.78 19.59 -7.34
CA LEU A 406 -24.34 20.97 -7.47
C LEU A 406 -22.80 21.09 -7.29
N PHE A 407 -22.24 20.34 -6.33
CA PHE A 407 -20.81 20.29 -6.08
C PHE A 407 -20.05 19.70 -7.29
N GLU A 408 -20.51 18.59 -7.85
CA GLU A 408 -19.90 17.98 -9.02
C GLU A 408 -20.06 18.85 -10.29
N ALA A 409 -21.20 19.54 -10.47
CA ALA A 409 -21.36 20.51 -11.56
C ALA A 409 -20.27 21.59 -11.51
N ALA A 410 -20.00 22.15 -10.32
CA ALA A 410 -18.96 23.16 -10.14
C ALA A 410 -17.56 22.60 -10.46
N ARG A 411 -17.26 21.36 -10.04
CA ARG A 411 -16.00 20.68 -10.36
C ARG A 411 -15.84 20.41 -11.86
N ILE A 412 -16.92 20.08 -12.55
CA ILE A 412 -16.92 19.86 -13.99
C ILE A 412 -16.67 21.21 -14.73
N TYR A 413 -17.30 22.29 -14.30
CA TYR A 413 -17.03 23.62 -14.82
C TYR A 413 -15.56 24.03 -14.63
N GLU A 414 -14.99 23.76 -13.45
CA GLU A 414 -13.58 24.06 -13.16
C GLU A 414 -12.65 23.26 -14.08
N ARG A 415 -12.96 21.98 -14.34
CA ARG A 415 -12.20 21.15 -15.29
C ARG A 415 -12.26 21.66 -16.73
N GLY A 416 -13.42 22.18 -17.13
CA GLY A 416 -13.65 22.80 -18.42
C GLY A 416 -13.24 24.27 -18.50
N GLU A 417 -12.47 24.76 -17.51
CA GLU A 417 -11.94 26.14 -17.43
C GLU A 417 -13.04 27.23 -17.41
N SER A 418 -14.29 26.85 -17.17
CA SER A 418 -15.41 27.77 -16.96
C SER A 418 -15.42 28.29 -15.52
N TYR A 419 -14.33 29.00 -15.14
CA TYR A 419 -14.04 29.33 -13.74
C TYR A 419 -15.11 30.18 -13.07
N GLN A 420 -15.71 31.15 -13.77
CA GLN A 420 -16.77 31.96 -13.19
C GLN A 420 -18.01 31.11 -12.89
N SER A 421 -18.41 30.23 -13.81
CA SER A 421 -19.53 29.30 -13.59
C SER A 421 -19.26 28.34 -12.42
N ALA A 422 -18.01 27.88 -12.27
CA ALA A 422 -17.58 27.05 -11.13
C ALA A 422 -17.74 27.82 -9.80
N ILE A 423 -17.23 29.05 -9.72
CA ILE A 423 -17.33 29.93 -8.55
C ILE A 423 -18.80 30.13 -8.16
N ASP A 424 -19.61 30.57 -9.12
CA ASP A 424 -21.04 30.86 -8.88
C ASP A 424 -21.78 29.60 -8.39
N THR A 425 -21.44 28.44 -8.95
CA THR A 425 -22.06 27.16 -8.59
C THR A 425 -21.63 26.71 -7.19
N TRP A 426 -20.36 26.82 -6.82
CA TRP A 426 -19.90 26.52 -5.46
C TRP A 426 -20.51 27.47 -4.41
N GLU A 427 -20.60 28.77 -4.72
CA GLU A 427 -21.21 29.73 -3.79
C GLU A 427 -22.72 29.47 -3.57
N ARG A 428 -23.43 28.95 -4.56
CA ARG A 428 -24.83 28.51 -4.40
C ARG A 428 -24.98 27.45 -3.34
N ILE A 429 -24.02 26.51 -3.20
CA ILE A 429 -24.08 25.44 -2.20
C ILE A 429 -24.23 26.03 -0.81
N SER A 430 -23.37 26.97 -0.44
CA SER A 430 -23.43 27.60 0.89
C SER A 430 -24.66 28.43 1.11
N ASN A 431 -25.28 28.95 0.04
CA ASN A 431 -26.47 29.78 0.13
C ASN A 431 -27.78 28.96 0.13
N GLU A 432 -27.86 27.92 -0.70
CA GLU A 432 -29.05 27.09 -0.92
C GLU A 432 -29.08 25.88 0.02
N TYR A 433 -27.90 25.34 0.37
CA TYR A 433 -27.72 24.13 1.19
C TYR A 433 -26.69 24.30 2.32
N PRO A 434 -26.90 25.26 3.25
CA PRO A 434 -25.89 25.63 4.26
C PRO A 434 -25.51 24.51 5.23
N THR A 435 -26.36 23.47 5.36
CA THR A 435 -26.13 22.31 6.23
C THR A 435 -25.42 21.15 5.51
N PHE A 436 -25.13 21.30 4.22
CA PHE A 436 -24.37 20.29 3.49
C PHE A 436 -22.95 20.16 4.02
N SER A 437 -22.46 18.94 4.23
CA SER A 437 -21.13 18.68 4.82
C SER A 437 -19.99 19.36 4.07
N GLU A 438 -20.12 19.50 2.72
CA GLU A 438 -19.11 20.12 1.88
C GLU A 438 -19.28 21.64 1.69
N SER A 439 -20.14 22.31 2.50
CA SER A 439 -20.38 23.75 2.36
C SER A 439 -19.14 24.59 2.62
N PHE A 440 -18.33 24.24 3.63
CA PHE A 440 -17.01 24.84 3.83
C PHE A 440 -16.12 24.63 2.61
N ARG A 441 -15.98 23.35 2.17
CA ARG A 441 -15.11 22.96 1.05
C ARG A 441 -15.52 23.66 -0.24
N SER A 442 -16.82 23.84 -0.47
CA SER A 442 -17.34 24.54 -1.65
C SER A 442 -16.87 26.00 -1.70
N LEU A 443 -17.03 26.75 -0.60
CA LEU A 443 -16.53 28.13 -0.54
C LEU A 443 -15.01 28.18 -0.61
N PHE A 444 -14.31 27.26 0.02
CA PHE A 444 -12.87 27.17 -0.07
C PHE A 444 -12.41 27.01 -1.53
N LEU A 445 -13.01 26.08 -2.30
CA LEU A 445 -12.71 25.86 -3.72
C LEU A 445 -13.09 27.07 -4.59
N ALA A 446 -14.19 27.79 -4.28
CA ALA A 446 -14.51 29.06 -4.92
C ALA A 446 -13.39 30.09 -4.69
N GLY A 447 -12.87 30.18 -3.46
CA GLY A 447 -11.73 31.04 -3.10
C GLY A 447 -10.46 30.68 -3.87
N ILE A 448 -10.11 29.38 -3.95
CA ILE A 448 -8.98 28.88 -4.76
C ILE A 448 -9.15 29.25 -6.24
N THR A 449 -10.35 29.06 -6.79
CA THR A 449 -10.63 29.36 -8.19
C THR A 449 -10.53 30.88 -8.47
N ARG A 450 -11.00 31.73 -7.56
CA ARG A 450 -10.80 33.20 -7.64
C ARG A 450 -9.31 33.56 -7.61
N TYR A 451 -8.53 32.92 -6.73
CA TYR A 451 -7.08 33.11 -6.66
C TYR A 451 -6.40 32.75 -7.99
N ARG A 452 -6.80 31.63 -8.62
CA ARG A 452 -6.28 31.18 -9.92
C ARG A 452 -6.54 32.17 -11.06
N ILE A 453 -7.68 32.86 -11.05
CA ILE A 453 -8.01 33.90 -12.06
C ILE A 453 -7.55 35.31 -11.67
N ASN A 454 -6.68 35.42 -10.66
CA ASN A 454 -6.12 36.67 -10.13
C ASN A 454 -7.16 37.62 -9.49
N ASP A 455 -8.36 37.16 -9.14
CA ASP A 455 -9.30 37.91 -8.30
C ASP A 455 -8.92 37.73 -6.82
N PHE A 456 -7.79 38.32 -6.40
CA PHE A 456 -7.24 38.15 -5.06
C PHE A 456 -8.11 38.77 -3.96
N ASN A 457 -8.81 39.87 -4.25
CA ASN A 457 -9.74 40.49 -3.34
C ASN A 457 -10.98 39.64 -3.15
N GLY A 458 -11.55 39.12 -4.24
CA GLY A 458 -12.64 38.16 -4.19
C GLY A 458 -12.25 36.87 -3.45
N ALA A 459 -11.04 36.34 -3.73
CA ALA A 459 -10.48 35.17 -3.04
C ALA A 459 -10.39 35.39 -1.53
N PHE A 460 -9.78 36.50 -1.09
CA PHE A 460 -9.69 36.86 0.32
C PHE A 460 -11.08 36.88 1.00
N ASN A 461 -12.03 37.61 0.41
CA ASN A 461 -13.37 37.71 0.94
C ASN A 461 -14.06 36.34 1.02
N THR A 462 -13.85 35.49 0.03
CA THR A 462 -14.42 34.13 -0.01
C THR A 462 -13.78 33.23 1.07
N PHE A 463 -12.46 33.32 1.29
CA PHE A 463 -11.80 32.58 2.39
C PHE A 463 -12.27 33.08 3.77
N GLN A 464 -12.52 34.37 3.96
CA GLN A 464 -13.09 34.88 5.21
C GLN A 464 -14.51 34.35 5.45
N ARG A 465 -15.32 34.23 4.39
CA ARG A 465 -16.64 33.57 4.47
C ARG A 465 -16.51 32.08 4.78
N SER A 466 -15.58 31.34 4.14
CA SER A 466 -15.35 29.94 4.43
C SER A 466 -14.87 29.73 5.88
N LEU A 467 -14.02 30.62 6.39
CA LEU A 467 -13.56 30.60 7.78
C LEU A 467 -14.73 30.70 8.78
N SER A 468 -15.77 31.46 8.45
CA SER A 468 -16.97 31.56 9.31
C SER A 468 -17.80 30.26 9.36
N LEU A 469 -17.65 29.37 8.39
CA LEU A 469 -18.29 28.04 8.35
C LEU A 469 -17.39 26.93 8.90
N ALA A 470 -16.10 27.19 9.09
CA ALA A 470 -15.12 26.18 9.48
C ALA A 470 -15.32 25.76 10.94
N THR A 471 -15.64 24.50 11.17
CA THR A 471 -15.80 23.89 12.49
C THR A 471 -14.57 23.11 12.94
N LEU A 472 -13.74 22.65 12.00
CA LEU A 472 -12.50 21.92 12.25
C LEU A 472 -11.30 22.85 12.24
N SER A 473 -10.34 22.62 13.14
CA SER A 473 -9.08 23.37 13.21
C SER A 473 -8.31 23.36 11.90
N ALA A 474 -8.30 22.24 11.19
CA ALA A 474 -7.65 22.09 9.89
C ALA A 474 -8.29 22.99 8.80
N ASP A 475 -9.64 23.09 8.79
CA ASP A 475 -10.37 23.98 7.90
C ASP A 475 -10.10 25.43 8.20
N GLN A 476 -10.08 25.81 9.51
CA GLN A 476 -9.73 27.17 9.94
C GLN A 476 -8.31 27.54 9.54
N ALA A 477 -7.35 26.58 9.69
CA ALA A 477 -5.97 26.78 9.30
C ALA A 477 -5.83 26.98 7.78
N SER A 478 -6.54 26.19 6.96
CA SER A 478 -6.52 26.30 5.50
C SER A 478 -7.06 27.65 5.02
N ALA A 479 -8.22 28.09 5.54
CA ALA A 479 -8.83 29.35 5.16
C ALA A 479 -7.97 30.55 5.60
N SER A 480 -7.38 30.49 6.81
CA SER A 480 -6.45 31.52 7.29
C SER A 480 -5.17 31.57 6.47
N PHE A 481 -4.63 30.43 6.10
CA PHE A 481 -3.45 30.28 5.25
C PHE A 481 -3.67 30.97 3.89
N TRP A 482 -4.76 30.61 3.20
CA TRP A 482 -5.08 31.17 1.88
C TRP A 482 -5.54 32.64 1.91
N SER A 483 -6.09 33.10 3.05
CA SER A 483 -6.29 34.53 3.29
C SER A 483 -4.96 35.27 3.24
N GLY A 484 -3.92 34.74 3.93
CA GLY A 484 -2.57 35.29 3.90
C GLY A 484 -1.95 35.27 2.50
N LYS A 485 -2.11 34.17 1.73
CA LYS A 485 -1.66 34.10 0.33
C LYS A 485 -2.31 35.18 -0.52
N SER A 486 -3.61 35.40 -0.37
CA SER A 486 -4.35 36.44 -1.09
C SER A 486 -3.88 37.84 -0.72
N GLN A 487 -3.60 38.10 0.57
CA GLN A 487 -3.09 39.38 1.08
C GLN A 487 -1.69 39.73 0.51
N VAL A 488 -0.79 38.72 0.36
CA VAL A 488 0.50 38.91 -0.32
C VAL A 488 0.30 39.42 -1.75
N MET A 489 -0.63 38.80 -2.48
CA MET A 489 -0.92 39.23 -3.87
C MET A 489 -1.58 40.61 -3.97
N MET A 490 -2.17 41.10 -2.88
CA MET A 490 -2.67 42.46 -2.73
C MET A 490 -1.61 43.45 -2.18
N ASN A 491 -0.33 43.01 -2.03
CA ASN A 491 0.78 43.76 -1.43
C ASN A 491 0.60 44.13 0.07
N ASP A 492 -0.29 43.44 0.81
CA ASP A 492 -0.45 43.62 2.26
C ASP A 492 0.31 42.54 3.02
N ILE A 493 1.63 42.66 3.06
CA ILE A 493 2.53 41.67 3.69
C ILE A 493 2.30 41.61 5.20
N ASN A 494 1.96 42.71 5.86
CA ASN A 494 1.75 42.73 7.29
C ASN A 494 0.48 41.96 7.68
N ALA A 495 -0.61 42.16 6.98
CA ALA A 495 -1.82 41.38 7.18
C ALA A 495 -1.62 39.89 6.86
N ALA A 496 -0.87 39.59 5.77
CA ALA A 496 -0.53 38.20 5.40
C ALA A 496 0.21 37.49 6.53
N ARG A 497 1.22 38.10 7.14
CA ARG A 497 1.96 37.52 8.26
C ARG A 497 1.05 37.26 9.47
N LEU A 498 0.09 38.13 9.76
CA LEU A 498 -0.88 37.90 10.85
C LEU A 498 -1.80 36.71 10.52
N SER A 499 -2.27 36.60 9.28
CA SER A 499 -3.08 35.45 8.85
C SER A 499 -2.30 34.14 8.95
N TRP A 500 -1.01 34.11 8.56
CA TRP A 500 -0.15 32.94 8.72
C TRP A 500 0.21 32.64 10.17
N GLN A 501 0.39 33.64 11.03
CA GLN A 501 0.57 33.44 12.48
C GLN A 501 -0.66 32.76 13.09
N THR A 502 -1.87 33.15 12.65
CA THR A 502 -3.11 32.51 13.06
C THR A 502 -3.17 31.08 12.56
N ALA A 503 -2.96 30.85 11.26
CA ALA A 503 -2.96 29.52 10.66
C ALA A 503 -1.97 28.58 11.36
N ALA A 504 -0.76 29.04 11.71
CA ALA A 504 0.29 28.25 12.37
C ALA A 504 -0.08 27.71 13.76
N GLN A 505 -1.11 28.25 14.40
CA GLN A 505 -1.53 27.87 15.76
C GLN A 505 -2.79 27.01 15.78
N LEU A 506 -3.59 27.03 14.73
CA LEU A 506 -4.92 26.41 14.69
C LEU A 506 -4.87 24.88 14.67
N ASP A 507 -3.95 24.31 13.87
CA ASP A 507 -3.75 22.87 13.73
C ASP A 507 -2.25 22.52 13.75
N PRO A 508 -1.61 22.50 14.93
CA PRO A 508 -0.15 22.55 15.07
C PRO A 508 0.67 21.46 14.37
N THR A 509 0.05 20.35 13.94
CA THR A 509 0.67 19.26 13.21
C THR A 509 0.13 19.09 11.79
N GLY A 510 -0.92 19.82 11.44
CA GLY A 510 -1.55 19.74 10.13
C GLY A 510 -0.82 20.56 9.07
N TYR A 511 -1.03 20.19 7.83
CA TYR A 511 -0.32 20.71 6.65
C TYR A 511 -0.28 22.26 6.58
N TYR A 512 -1.45 22.92 6.65
CA TYR A 512 -1.51 24.39 6.47
C TYR A 512 -0.83 25.14 7.61
N SER A 513 -0.91 24.62 8.84
CA SER A 513 -0.20 25.20 9.98
C SER A 513 1.30 25.06 9.87
N GLU A 514 1.78 23.89 9.45
CA GLU A 514 3.21 23.66 9.20
C GLU A 514 3.71 24.50 8.02
N ARG A 515 2.95 24.56 6.96
CA ARG A 515 3.29 25.38 5.78
C ARG A 515 3.31 26.87 6.11
N ALA A 516 2.39 27.34 6.95
CA ALA A 516 2.38 28.73 7.44
C ALA A 516 3.66 29.06 8.25
N LYS A 517 4.14 28.15 9.09
CA LYS A 517 5.43 28.31 9.83
C LYS A 517 6.61 28.46 8.87
N LEU A 518 6.65 27.64 7.81
CA LEU A 518 7.69 27.73 6.79
C LEU A 518 7.63 29.07 6.05
N LEU A 519 6.43 29.57 5.67
CA LEU A 519 6.29 30.88 5.04
C LEU A 519 6.70 32.05 5.95
N LEU A 520 6.41 31.96 7.25
CA LEU A 520 6.84 32.98 8.22
C LEU A 520 8.37 33.08 8.35
N THR A 521 9.10 32.02 7.98
CA THR A 521 10.56 31.94 7.99
C THR A 521 11.17 31.91 6.60
N ASP A 522 10.37 32.22 5.56
CA ASP A 522 10.78 32.24 4.15
C ASP A 522 11.37 30.91 3.65
N GLN A 523 10.84 29.78 4.15
CA GLN A 523 11.27 28.43 3.77
C GLN A 523 10.33 27.79 2.75
N PRO A 524 10.89 27.07 1.76
CA PRO A 524 10.08 26.29 0.80
C PRO A 524 9.37 25.10 1.50
N PRO A 525 8.36 24.48 0.82
CA PRO A 525 7.77 23.25 1.31
C PRO A 525 8.81 22.15 1.58
N LEU A 526 8.55 21.28 2.54
CA LEU A 526 9.41 20.14 2.92
C LEU A 526 10.82 20.54 3.41
N SER A 527 11.03 21.81 3.77
CA SER A 527 12.29 22.24 4.40
C SER A 527 12.46 21.55 5.75
N ALA A 528 13.68 21.03 5.99
CA ALA A 528 14.07 20.45 7.25
C ALA A 528 15.54 20.80 7.54
N SER A 529 15.94 20.78 8.81
CA SER A 529 17.31 21.08 9.23
C SER A 529 18.31 20.02 8.74
N SER A 530 19.46 20.48 8.28
CA SER A 530 20.60 19.59 7.97
C SER A 530 21.32 19.09 9.22
N SER A 531 21.07 19.69 10.42
CA SER A 531 21.62 19.27 11.70
C SER A 531 20.60 18.40 12.43
N TYR A 532 20.84 17.09 12.47
CA TYR A 532 19.94 16.13 13.10
C TYR A 532 20.71 14.98 13.76
N ASP A 533 20.05 14.31 14.69
CA ASP A 533 20.51 13.09 15.33
C ASP A 533 19.40 12.04 15.36
N LEU A 534 19.60 10.95 14.66
CA LEU A 534 18.67 9.80 14.60
C LEU A 534 18.96 8.76 15.69
N GLY A 535 19.88 9.03 16.62
CA GLY A 535 20.18 8.16 17.74
C GLY A 535 19.11 8.29 18.84
N TYR A 536 18.55 7.16 19.27
CA TYR A 536 17.66 7.05 20.41
C TYR A 536 17.80 5.66 21.05
N ASP A 537 17.42 5.56 22.32
CA ASP A 537 17.49 4.33 23.12
C ASP A 537 16.09 3.98 23.63
N LEU A 538 15.38 3.16 22.86
CA LEU A 538 14.04 2.68 23.23
C LEU A 538 14.02 1.96 24.59
N SER A 539 15.09 1.28 24.98
CA SER A 539 15.13 0.54 26.24
C SER A 539 15.12 1.44 27.46
N THR A 540 15.84 2.59 27.37
CA THR A 540 15.83 3.62 28.41
C THR A 540 14.51 4.40 28.41
N GLU A 541 14.02 4.81 27.26
CA GLU A 541 12.77 5.58 27.08
C GLU A 541 11.53 4.78 27.52
N ARG A 542 11.56 3.46 27.35
CA ARG A 542 10.47 2.55 27.75
C ARG A 542 10.11 2.68 29.22
N LYS A 543 11.10 2.85 30.11
CA LYS A 543 10.86 2.96 31.57
C LYS A 543 10.01 4.19 31.92
N GLU A 544 10.25 5.31 31.24
CA GLU A 544 9.42 6.50 31.41
C GLU A 544 8.01 6.27 30.87
N ALA A 545 7.88 5.60 29.71
CA ALA A 545 6.59 5.26 29.10
C ALA A 545 5.79 4.26 29.98
N GLU A 546 6.44 3.29 30.62
CA GLU A 546 5.80 2.35 31.57
C GLU A 546 5.13 3.12 32.72
N ASN A 547 5.89 4.00 33.36
CA ASN A 547 5.36 4.84 34.43
C ASN A 547 4.19 5.71 33.97
N TRP A 548 4.31 6.28 32.77
CA TRP A 548 3.25 7.08 32.18
C TRP A 548 1.98 6.26 31.92
N VAL A 549 2.09 5.03 31.39
CA VAL A 549 0.97 4.12 31.16
C VAL A 549 0.28 3.76 32.49
N ILE A 550 1.06 3.39 33.53
CA ILE A 550 0.53 3.06 34.86
C ILE A 550 -0.28 4.23 35.42
N LEU A 551 0.26 5.44 35.36
CA LEU A 551 -0.40 6.64 35.90
C LEU A 551 -1.62 7.06 35.06
N THR A 552 -1.49 7.09 33.73
CA THR A 552 -2.54 7.55 32.82
C THR A 552 -3.77 6.68 32.88
N PHE A 553 -3.57 5.34 32.94
CA PHE A 553 -4.66 4.38 32.95
C PHE A 553 -5.01 3.86 34.35
N SER A 554 -4.46 4.47 35.40
CA SER A 554 -4.73 4.13 36.79
C SER A 554 -4.51 2.65 37.10
N LEU A 555 -3.47 2.06 36.54
CA LEU A 555 -3.10 0.66 36.81
C LEU A 555 -2.49 0.53 38.21
N PRO A 556 -2.53 -0.68 38.83
CA PRO A 556 -1.81 -0.93 40.09
C PRO A 556 -0.33 -0.55 39.95
N PRO A 557 0.27 0.07 40.98
CA PRO A 557 1.65 0.58 40.90
C PRO A 557 2.71 -0.51 40.69
N ASP A 558 2.39 -1.78 41.03
CA ASP A 558 3.22 -2.97 40.88
C ASP A 558 2.94 -3.75 39.58
N THR A 559 2.18 -3.16 38.65
CA THR A 559 1.92 -3.78 37.34
C THR A 559 3.21 -3.95 36.57
N ASP A 560 3.60 -5.20 36.31
CA ASP A 560 4.75 -5.51 35.45
C ASP A 560 4.37 -5.36 33.97
N LEU A 561 4.97 -4.40 33.28
CA LEU A 561 4.82 -4.16 31.84
C LEU A 561 6.08 -4.49 31.04
N SER A 562 7.11 -5.05 31.69
CA SER A 562 8.45 -5.26 31.09
C SER A 562 8.51 -6.42 30.09
N SER A 563 7.50 -7.27 30.05
CA SER A 563 7.46 -8.46 29.19
C SER A 563 6.04 -8.76 28.69
N PRO A 564 5.89 -9.60 27.68
CA PRO A 564 4.58 -10.07 27.22
C PRO A 564 3.74 -10.75 28.31
N GLY A 565 4.37 -11.22 29.40
CA GLY A 565 3.68 -11.88 30.49
C GLY A 565 2.86 -13.10 30.02
N GLN A 566 1.57 -13.14 30.37
CA GLN A 566 0.69 -14.25 29.99
C GLN A 566 0.44 -14.35 28.48
N ILE A 567 0.60 -13.26 27.73
CA ILE A 567 0.46 -13.27 26.25
C ILE A 567 1.47 -14.23 25.61
N ALA A 568 2.64 -14.42 26.22
CA ALA A 568 3.65 -15.36 25.70
C ALA A 568 3.16 -16.83 25.60
N ALA A 569 2.14 -17.19 26.38
CA ALA A 569 1.50 -18.50 26.31
C ALA A 569 0.34 -18.57 25.30
N ASP A 570 -0.07 -17.43 24.73
CA ASP A 570 -1.12 -17.39 23.70
C ASP A 570 -0.63 -18.05 22.41
N LEU A 571 -1.47 -18.87 21.81
CA LEU A 571 -1.09 -19.62 20.62
C LEU A 571 -0.84 -18.71 19.41
N ASN A 572 -1.57 -17.58 19.27
CA ASN A 572 -1.31 -16.62 18.19
C ASN A 572 0.07 -15.98 18.37
N PHE A 573 0.48 -15.70 19.60
CA PHE A 573 1.81 -15.16 19.89
C PHE A 573 2.92 -16.18 19.54
N GLN A 574 2.72 -17.45 19.93
CA GLN A 574 3.66 -18.53 19.63
C GLN A 574 3.78 -18.76 18.12
N ARG A 575 2.64 -18.78 17.40
CA ARG A 575 2.62 -18.91 15.94
C ARG A 575 3.28 -17.72 15.25
N ALA A 576 3.01 -16.51 15.73
CA ALA A 576 3.67 -15.31 15.18
C ALA A 576 5.20 -15.41 15.26
N ARG A 577 5.73 -15.83 16.40
CA ARG A 577 7.15 -16.06 16.58
C ARG A 577 7.69 -17.16 15.67
N GLU A 578 7.00 -18.30 15.60
CA GLU A 578 7.40 -19.42 14.74
C GLU A 578 7.40 -19.01 13.27
N PHE A 579 6.35 -18.33 12.78
CA PHE A 579 6.31 -17.80 11.41
C PHE A 579 7.43 -16.79 11.15
N HIS A 580 7.71 -15.90 12.10
CA HIS A 580 8.80 -14.94 11.96
C HIS A 580 10.15 -15.65 11.82
N GLU A 581 10.42 -16.65 12.67
CA GLU A 581 11.65 -17.42 12.63
C GLU A 581 11.79 -18.23 11.32
N LEU A 582 10.66 -18.66 10.71
CA LEU A 582 10.63 -19.29 9.38
C LEU A 582 10.72 -18.26 8.23
N GLY A 583 10.85 -16.97 8.53
CA GLY A 583 10.86 -15.91 7.53
C GLY A 583 9.48 -15.65 6.88
N LEU A 584 8.39 -16.16 7.44
CA LEU A 584 7.02 -15.97 6.98
C LEU A 584 6.40 -14.73 7.67
N TYR A 585 6.97 -13.56 7.34
CA TYR A 585 6.66 -12.29 8.04
C TYR A 585 5.22 -11.83 7.89
N ALA A 586 4.59 -12.10 6.74
CA ALA A 586 3.19 -11.76 6.51
C ALA A 586 2.23 -12.59 7.40
N GLU A 587 2.55 -13.86 7.60
CA GLU A 587 1.85 -14.77 8.50
C GLU A 587 2.03 -14.32 9.95
N ALA A 588 3.26 -14.01 10.36
CA ALA A 588 3.57 -13.47 11.69
C ALA A 588 2.78 -12.17 11.97
N SER A 589 2.72 -11.27 11.01
CA SER A 589 1.95 -10.01 11.12
C SER A 589 0.45 -10.27 11.30
N ARG A 590 -0.12 -11.27 10.60
CA ARG A 590 -1.54 -11.64 10.75
C ARG A 590 -1.85 -12.18 12.14
N GLU A 591 -1.01 -13.07 12.68
CA GLU A 591 -1.18 -13.61 14.03
C GLU A 591 -1.10 -12.51 15.10
N MET A 592 -0.13 -11.59 14.97
CA MET A 592 -0.01 -10.46 15.89
C MET A 592 -1.19 -9.48 15.74
N ALA A 593 -1.76 -9.32 14.55
CA ALA A 593 -2.95 -8.50 14.33
C ALA A 593 -4.18 -9.05 15.07
N VAL A 594 -4.33 -10.37 15.16
CA VAL A 594 -5.39 -11.00 15.99
C VAL A 594 -5.24 -10.57 17.45
N LEU A 595 -4.03 -10.60 17.99
CA LEU A 595 -3.76 -10.21 19.39
C LEU A 595 -3.99 -8.72 19.63
N THR A 596 -3.43 -7.85 18.76
CA THR A 596 -3.61 -6.39 18.91
C THR A 596 -5.07 -5.99 18.80
N ASN A 597 -5.86 -6.67 17.95
CA ASN A 597 -7.31 -6.45 17.84
C ASN A 597 -8.06 -6.96 19.09
N ALA A 598 -7.68 -8.12 19.63
CA ALA A 598 -8.27 -8.64 20.85
C ALA A 598 -8.06 -7.73 22.07
N TYR A 599 -6.91 -7.05 22.11
CA TYR A 599 -6.55 -6.12 23.18
C TYR A 599 -6.74 -4.64 22.81
N ASN A 600 -7.48 -4.32 21.76
CA ASN A 600 -7.60 -2.96 21.21
C ASN A 600 -8.08 -1.87 22.21
N SER A 601 -8.71 -2.27 23.32
CA SER A 601 -9.17 -1.42 24.40
C SER A 601 -8.40 -1.62 25.73
N ASP A 602 -7.35 -2.45 25.75
CA ASP A 602 -6.51 -2.70 26.92
C ASP A 602 -5.10 -2.14 26.73
N PRO A 603 -4.82 -0.91 27.23
CA PRO A 603 -3.54 -0.25 27.03
C PRO A 603 -2.35 -0.98 27.67
N ALA A 604 -2.57 -1.74 28.73
CA ALA A 604 -1.51 -2.51 29.39
C ALA A 604 -1.05 -3.69 28.51
N GLN A 605 -1.99 -4.44 27.94
CA GLN A 605 -1.66 -5.55 27.05
C GLN A 605 -1.07 -5.04 25.72
N LEU A 606 -1.62 -3.96 25.14
CA LEU A 606 -1.04 -3.33 23.96
C LEU A 606 0.41 -2.88 24.22
N PHE A 607 0.70 -2.28 25.37
CA PHE A 607 2.05 -1.85 25.70
C PHE A 607 3.03 -3.02 25.83
N ARG A 608 2.60 -4.14 26.42
CA ARG A 608 3.40 -5.38 26.54
C ARG A 608 3.79 -5.96 25.17
N LEU A 609 2.93 -5.79 24.15
CA LEU A 609 3.18 -6.31 22.79
C LEU A 609 4.21 -5.47 22.01
N LEU A 610 4.45 -4.19 22.36
CA LEU A 610 5.27 -3.28 21.57
C LEU A 610 6.68 -3.81 21.32
N ASP A 611 7.37 -4.32 22.35
CA ASP A 611 8.73 -4.83 22.18
C ASP A 611 8.77 -6.03 21.24
N SER A 612 7.84 -6.97 21.40
CA SER A 612 7.78 -8.17 20.53
C SER A 612 7.48 -7.78 19.07
N LEU A 613 6.65 -6.76 18.84
CA LEU A 613 6.39 -6.24 17.50
C LEU A 613 7.65 -5.61 16.88
N LEU A 614 8.42 -4.86 17.69
CA LEU A 614 9.67 -4.23 17.25
C LEU A 614 10.76 -5.28 16.99
N GLU A 615 10.91 -6.26 17.87
CA GLU A 615 11.88 -7.37 17.73
C GLU A 615 11.61 -8.21 16.48
N MET A 616 10.34 -8.43 16.13
CA MET A 616 9.95 -9.12 14.90
C MET A 616 9.99 -8.22 13.65
N GLY A 617 10.39 -6.94 13.74
CA GLY A 617 10.37 -6.03 12.61
C GLY A 617 8.98 -5.69 12.09
N LEU A 618 7.92 -5.95 12.86
CA LEU A 618 6.53 -5.66 12.52
C LEU A 618 6.21 -4.18 12.82
N TYR A 619 6.97 -3.29 12.16
CA TYR A 619 6.97 -1.85 12.46
C TYR A 619 5.60 -1.21 12.26
N ARG A 620 4.86 -1.59 11.23
CA ARG A 620 3.49 -1.10 11.00
C ARG A 620 2.59 -1.41 12.19
N SER A 621 2.62 -2.64 12.66
CA SER A 621 1.83 -3.07 13.82
C SER A 621 2.25 -2.34 15.09
N ALA A 622 3.56 -2.14 15.31
CA ALA A 622 4.07 -1.35 16.44
C ALA A 622 3.63 0.12 16.39
N ILE A 623 3.68 0.75 15.21
CA ILE A 623 3.23 2.13 14.98
C ILE A 623 1.74 2.28 15.28
N ILE A 624 0.91 1.37 14.78
CA ILE A 624 -0.55 1.39 15.00
C ILE A 624 -0.87 1.14 16.47
N THR A 625 -0.23 0.14 17.10
CA THR A 625 -0.42 -0.18 18.52
C THR A 625 0.00 0.98 19.42
N SER A 626 1.14 1.61 19.12
CA SER A 626 1.59 2.81 19.85
C SER A 626 0.59 3.96 19.72
N ARG A 627 0.04 4.19 18.53
CA ARG A 627 -1.01 5.20 18.32
C ARG A 627 -2.27 4.86 19.10
N GLN A 628 -2.71 3.60 19.08
CA GLN A 628 -3.90 3.15 19.81
C GLN A 628 -3.81 3.42 21.31
N ILE A 629 -2.63 3.21 21.92
CA ILE A 629 -2.42 3.54 23.35
C ILE A 629 -2.65 5.03 23.62
N LEU A 630 -2.15 5.88 22.72
CA LEU A 630 -2.30 7.34 22.86
C LEU A 630 -3.75 7.78 22.60
N ASP A 631 -4.47 7.12 21.70
CA ASP A 631 -5.90 7.36 21.46
C ASP A 631 -6.75 6.97 22.68
N LEU A 632 -6.45 5.84 23.31
CA LEU A 632 -7.09 5.40 24.56
C LEU A 632 -6.83 6.40 25.70
N ALA A 633 -5.71 7.12 25.68
CA ALA A 633 -5.41 8.23 26.62
C ALA A 633 -6.13 9.53 26.26
N GLY A 634 -6.91 9.57 25.17
CA GLY A 634 -7.65 10.76 24.73
C GLY A 634 -6.79 11.85 24.10
N LEU A 635 -5.60 11.50 23.57
CA LEU A 635 -4.68 12.47 22.98
C LEU A 635 -4.98 12.67 21.49
N ASP A 636 -5.19 13.93 21.09
CA ASP A 636 -5.21 14.34 19.68
C ASP A 636 -3.79 14.32 19.06
N ASP A 637 -3.69 14.51 17.73
CA ASP A 637 -2.42 14.43 17.03
C ASP A 637 -1.35 15.36 17.58
N SER A 638 -1.72 16.58 17.94
CA SER A 638 -0.79 17.57 18.50
C SER A 638 -0.32 17.22 19.91
N SER A 639 -1.20 16.68 20.72
CA SER A 639 -0.95 16.29 22.11
C SER A 639 -0.11 15.01 22.20
N THR A 640 -0.19 14.11 21.18
CA THR A 640 0.64 12.90 21.15
C THR A 640 2.13 13.20 21.15
N LEU A 641 2.54 14.35 20.59
CA LEU A 641 3.96 14.75 20.62
C LEU A 641 4.47 15.14 22.02
N LYS A 642 3.56 15.37 22.99
CA LYS A 642 3.88 15.66 24.38
C LYS A 642 3.89 14.41 25.28
N ALA A 643 3.44 13.27 24.75
CA ALA A 643 3.55 11.97 25.41
C ALA A 643 5.04 11.56 25.53
N PRO A 644 5.36 10.56 26.37
CA PRO A 644 6.73 10.05 26.44
C PRO A 644 7.33 9.80 25.07
N VAL A 645 8.57 10.21 24.87
CA VAL A 645 9.24 10.18 23.56
C VAL A 645 9.32 8.78 22.97
N TYR A 646 9.31 7.74 23.80
CA TYR A 646 9.23 6.34 23.41
C TYR A 646 8.13 6.06 22.36
N PHE A 647 6.90 6.55 22.61
CA PHE A 647 5.80 6.36 21.67
C PHE A 647 6.04 7.09 20.36
N ASN A 648 6.66 8.27 20.41
CA ASN A 648 6.96 9.06 19.22
C ASN A 648 8.11 8.44 18.41
N HIS A 649 9.13 7.89 19.07
CA HIS A 649 10.21 7.15 18.41
C HIS A 649 9.74 5.82 17.80
N ILE A 650 8.67 5.19 18.32
CA ILE A 650 8.01 4.07 17.63
C ILE A 650 7.21 4.58 16.42
N ARG A 651 6.39 5.61 16.58
CA ARG A 651 5.52 6.12 15.53
C ARG A 651 6.28 6.76 14.36
N PHE A 652 7.39 7.37 14.63
CA PHE A 652 8.27 8.06 13.69
C PHE A 652 9.71 7.57 13.83
N GLY A 653 9.90 6.26 13.93
CA GLY A 653 11.19 5.63 14.08
C GLY A 653 12.08 5.77 12.85
N ALA A 654 13.39 5.79 13.07
CA ALA A 654 14.37 5.75 12.00
C ALA A 654 14.69 4.30 11.62
N TYR A 655 13.66 3.54 11.25
CA TYR A 655 13.79 2.15 10.82
C TYR A 655 14.57 2.07 9.49
N PHE A 656 15.35 1.01 9.30
CA PHE A 656 16.23 0.87 8.13
C PHE A 656 17.15 2.10 7.97
N ARG A 657 17.64 2.61 9.10
CA ARG A 657 18.37 3.90 9.16
C ARG A 657 19.55 3.96 8.21
N GLU A 658 20.36 2.91 8.15
CA GLU A 658 21.58 2.88 7.34
C GLU A 658 21.24 2.94 5.84
N GLU A 659 20.27 2.16 5.40
CA GLU A 659 19.79 2.09 4.02
C GLU A 659 19.17 3.43 3.59
N VAL A 660 18.33 4.02 4.45
CA VAL A 660 17.69 5.31 4.17
C VAL A 660 18.72 6.42 4.10
N LEU A 661 19.67 6.48 5.03
CA LEU A 661 20.74 7.48 5.01
C LEU A 661 21.66 7.31 3.80
N GLN A 662 21.96 6.08 3.41
CA GLN A 662 22.76 5.82 2.21
C GLN A 662 22.01 6.24 0.93
N ALA A 663 20.72 5.90 0.81
CA ALA A 663 19.89 6.30 -0.31
C ALA A 663 19.70 7.82 -0.36
N ALA A 664 19.47 8.47 0.78
CA ALA A 664 19.36 9.92 0.92
C ALA A 664 20.62 10.65 0.38
N ARG A 665 21.81 10.17 0.77
CA ARG A 665 23.08 10.72 0.27
C ARG A 665 23.26 10.51 -1.22
N ASN A 666 22.99 9.30 -1.71
CA ASN A 666 23.19 8.93 -3.11
C ASN A 666 22.28 9.75 -4.05
N GLU A 667 21.06 10.02 -3.64
CA GLU A 667 20.04 10.66 -4.46
C GLU A 667 19.84 12.15 -4.11
N ASN A 668 20.64 12.68 -3.19
CA ASN A 668 20.52 14.06 -2.71
C ASN A 668 19.09 14.43 -2.31
N ILE A 669 18.47 13.60 -1.48
CA ILE A 669 17.16 13.80 -0.88
C ILE A 669 17.34 13.91 0.63
N HIS A 670 16.61 14.84 1.28
CA HIS A 670 16.68 14.93 2.74
C HIS A 670 16.15 13.65 3.39
N PRO A 671 16.84 13.01 4.36
CA PRO A 671 16.43 11.73 4.92
C PRO A 671 15.05 11.77 5.56
N PHE A 672 14.62 12.91 6.15
CA PHE A 672 13.27 13.01 6.72
C PHE A 672 12.18 12.90 5.65
N VAL A 673 12.41 13.37 4.43
CA VAL A 673 11.50 13.16 3.31
C VAL A 673 11.41 11.68 2.95
N LEU A 674 12.54 10.97 2.88
CA LEU A 674 12.54 9.53 2.61
C LEU A 674 11.85 8.72 3.72
N PHE A 675 12.13 9.01 5.00
CA PHE A 675 11.42 8.38 6.11
C PHE A 675 9.91 8.65 6.05
N SER A 676 9.50 9.86 5.67
CA SER A 676 8.09 10.21 5.51
C SER A 676 7.43 9.45 4.36
N VAL A 677 8.13 9.26 3.24
CA VAL A 677 7.66 8.43 2.11
C VAL A 677 7.50 6.97 2.55
N LEU A 678 8.53 6.36 3.15
CA LEU A 678 8.48 4.99 3.66
C LEU A 678 7.32 4.77 4.63
N ARG A 679 7.12 5.73 5.54
CA ARG A 679 6.01 5.71 6.47
C ARG A 679 4.66 5.79 5.75
N GLN A 680 4.52 6.66 4.75
CA GLN A 680 3.28 6.85 3.99
C GLN A 680 2.95 5.64 3.13
N GLU A 681 3.95 5.03 2.48
CA GLU A 681 3.75 3.91 1.56
C GLU A 681 3.39 2.60 2.28
N SER A 682 4.06 2.28 3.37
CA SER A 682 3.93 0.96 4.01
C SER A 682 3.94 0.97 5.53
N MET A 683 4.21 2.11 6.19
CA MET A 683 4.62 2.16 7.59
C MET A 683 5.82 1.23 7.87
N PHE A 684 6.79 1.21 6.96
CA PHE A 684 8.03 0.40 7.02
C PHE A 684 7.82 -1.12 6.89
N GLU A 685 6.70 -1.59 6.37
CA GLU A 685 6.43 -3.01 6.17
C GLU A 685 6.93 -3.48 4.80
N GLY A 686 7.95 -4.35 4.76
CA GLY A 686 8.63 -4.76 3.52
C GLY A 686 7.87 -5.77 2.67
N PHE A 687 6.98 -6.57 3.27
CA PHE A 687 6.31 -7.71 2.64
C PHE A 687 4.88 -7.40 2.12
N VAL A 688 4.51 -6.12 2.03
CA VAL A 688 3.16 -5.71 1.60
C VAL A 688 3.03 -5.54 0.09
N GLN A 689 1.82 -5.80 -0.40
CA GLN A 689 1.41 -5.54 -1.77
C GLN A 689 0.09 -4.77 -1.77
N SER A 690 -0.01 -3.73 -2.60
CA SER A 690 -1.26 -3.01 -2.80
C SER A 690 -2.22 -3.77 -3.72
N SER A 691 -3.50 -3.40 -3.72
CA SER A 691 -4.50 -3.93 -4.67
C SER A 691 -4.15 -3.66 -6.14
N ALA A 692 -3.38 -2.61 -6.42
CA ALA A 692 -2.87 -2.29 -7.75
C ALA A 692 -1.59 -3.06 -8.12
N GLY A 693 -1.02 -3.84 -7.20
CA GLY A 693 0.18 -4.65 -7.41
C GLY A 693 1.50 -3.94 -7.11
N ALA A 694 1.49 -2.76 -6.49
CA ALA A 694 2.70 -2.12 -5.96
C ALA A 694 3.27 -2.94 -4.79
N ARG A 695 4.60 -3.06 -4.67
CA ARG A 695 5.26 -4.01 -3.77
C ARG A 695 6.28 -3.35 -2.85
N GLY A 696 6.39 -3.93 -1.65
CA GLY A 696 7.45 -3.67 -0.70
C GLY A 696 7.36 -2.32 0.02
N ILE A 697 8.41 -2.00 0.74
CA ILE A 697 8.45 -0.88 1.68
C ILE A 697 8.24 0.50 1.02
N MET A 698 8.62 0.65 -0.26
CA MET A 698 8.44 1.89 -1.05
C MET A 698 7.29 1.79 -2.06
N GLN A 699 6.47 0.72 -2.03
CA GLN A 699 5.31 0.50 -2.89
C GLN A 699 5.58 0.78 -4.39
N ILE A 700 6.59 0.12 -4.93
CA ILE A 700 7.00 0.28 -6.33
C ILE A 700 6.22 -0.68 -7.22
N MET A 701 5.71 -0.21 -8.35
CA MET A 701 5.14 -1.07 -9.37
C MET A 701 6.23 -1.95 -10.00
N PRO A 702 5.99 -3.26 -10.24
CA PRO A 702 6.99 -4.16 -10.82
C PRO A 702 7.63 -3.66 -12.11
N THR A 703 6.85 -3.05 -13.00
CA THR A 703 7.33 -2.45 -14.25
C THR A 703 8.24 -1.25 -14.03
N THR A 704 7.91 -0.40 -13.06
CA THR A 704 8.75 0.75 -12.64
C THR A 704 10.05 0.24 -12.02
N GLY A 705 9.97 -0.79 -11.15
CA GLY A 705 11.16 -1.42 -10.56
C GLY A 705 12.10 -1.99 -11.62
N GLN A 706 11.56 -2.68 -12.63
CA GLN A 706 12.35 -3.22 -13.74
C GLN A 706 13.05 -2.10 -14.55
N GLU A 707 12.36 -1.00 -14.84
CA GLU A 707 12.93 0.13 -15.55
C GLU A 707 14.09 0.77 -14.76
N ILE A 708 13.86 1.03 -13.46
CA ILE A 708 14.86 1.66 -12.59
C ILE A 708 16.07 0.75 -12.39
N ALA A 709 15.84 -0.53 -12.09
CA ALA A 709 16.90 -1.53 -11.93
C ALA A 709 17.75 -1.67 -13.20
N GLY A 710 17.07 -1.73 -14.38
CA GLY A 710 17.76 -1.76 -15.67
C GLY A 710 18.61 -0.52 -15.92
N GLY A 711 18.13 0.66 -15.59
CA GLY A 711 18.87 1.92 -15.69
C GLY A 711 20.06 2.02 -14.72
N MET A 712 19.97 1.39 -13.54
CA MET A 712 21.04 1.32 -12.54
C MET A 712 22.04 0.18 -12.82
N GLY A 713 21.66 -0.84 -13.61
CA GLY A 713 22.39 -2.08 -13.73
C GLY A 713 22.43 -2.90 -12.42
N TRP A 714 21.46 -2.67 -11.53
CA TRP A 714 21.41 -3.27 -10.20
C TRP A 714 19.95 -3.32 -9.66
N PRO A 715 19.57 -4.41 -8.93
CA PRO A 715 20.37 -5.63 -8.74
C PRO A 715 20.58 -6.40 -10.05
N ALA A 716 21.62 -7.20 -10.11
CA ALA A 716 21.83 -8.10 -11.23
C ALA A 716 20.68 -9.11 -11.28
N ASN A 717 20.08 -9.33 -12.47
CA ASN A 717 18.96 -10.25 -12.66
C ASN A 717 17.71 -9.89 -11.83
N TYR A 718 17.38 -8.59 -11.77
CA TYR A 718 16.20 -8.09 -11.05
C TYR A 718 14.95 -8.94 -11.31
N LYS A 719 14.25 -9.27 -10.22
CA LYS A 719 12.94 -9.92 -10.21
C LYS A 719 11.94 -9.00 -9.50
N ALA A 720 10.66 -9.10 -9.87
CA ALA A 720 9.62 -8.29 -9.21
C ALA A 720 9.55 -8.51 -7.68
N ASP A 721 9.92 -9.68 -7.20
CA ASP A 721 9.95 -10.02 -5.77
C ASP A 721 11.12 -9.40 -5.02
N ASP A 722 12.17 -8.92 -5.72
CA ASP A 722 13.22 -8.11 -5.08
C ASP A 722 12.67 -6.84 -4.43
N LEU A 723 11.51 -6.36 -4.84
CA LEU A 723 10.83 -5.22 -4.23
C LEU A 723 10.37 -5.48 -2.80
N TYR A 724 10.21 -6.74 -2.38
CA TYR A 724 9.94 -7.11 -0.99
C TYR A 724 11.18 -7.07 -0.09
N ARG A 725 12.36 -6.90 -0.64
CA ARG A 725 13.62 -6.74 0.07
C ARG A 725 13.82 -5.24 0.40
N PRO A 726 13.74 -4.80 1.66
CA PRO A 726 13.87 -3.39 2.03
C PRO A 726 15.12 -2.73 1.45
N TRP A 727 16.26 -3.42 1.50
CA TRP A 727 17.55 -2.96 0.96
C TRP A 727 17.49 -2.64 -0.55
N VAL A 728 16.73 -3.40 -1.32
CA VAL A 728 16.51 -3.17 -2.76
C VAL A 728 15.46 -2.09 -2.98
N SER A 729 14.30 -2.22 -2.30
CA SER A 729 13.15 -1.34 -2.49
C SER A 729 13.49 0.11 -2.13
N ILE A 730 14.20 0.36 -1.02
CA ILE A 730 14.62 1.71 -0.60
C ILE A 730 15.51 2.37 -1.66
N ARG A 731 16.47 1.64 -2.20
CA ARG A 731 17.38 2.18 -3.24
C ARG A 731 16.66 2.48 -4.55
N LEU A 732 15.80 1.56 -5.01
CA LEU A 732 15.06 1.77 -6.26
C LEU A 732 14.02 2.88 -6.09
N GLY A 733 13.31 2.94 -4.96
CA GLY A 733 12.30 3.96 -4.68
C GLY A 733 12.90 5.36 -4.52
N ALA A 734 14.02 5.49 -3.81
CA ALA A 734 14.74 6.77 -3.69
C ALA A 734 15.23 7.24 -5.07
N ARG A 735 15.76 6.34 -5.90
CA ARG A 735 16.17 6.63 -7.27
C ARG A 735 14.99 7.07 -8.14
N TYR A 736 13.84 6.41 -8.00
CA TYR A 736 12.63 6.80 -8.73
C TYR A 736 12.15 8.18 -8.31
N LEU A 737 12.10 8.47 -7.01
CA LEU A 737 11.73 9.79 -6.48
C LEU A 737 12.70 10.89 -6.97
N ALA A 738 14.01 10.62 -6.97
CA ALA A 738 15.01 11.55 -7.49
C ALA A 738 14.81 11.83 -8.99
N ARG A 739 14.50 10.81 -9.80
CA ARG A 739 14.16 11.01 -11.23
C ARG A 739 12.92 11.88 -11.41
N GLN A 740 11.89 11.71 -10.58
CA GLN A 740 10.72 12.58 -10.61
C GLN A 740 11.09 14.02 -10.22
N ARG A 741 11.88 14.22 -9.16
CA ARG A 741 12.38 15.56 -8.78
C ARG A 741 13.14 16.24 -9.93
N ASP A 742 14.05 15.51 -10.56
CA ASP A 742 14.86 16.04 -11.66
C ASP A 742 13.98 16.37 -12.89
N TYR A 743 12.95 15.55 -13.15
CA TYR A 743 11.96 15.80 -14.21
C TYR A 743 11.18 17.12 -13.97
N PHE A 744 10.82 17.42 -12.71
CA PHE A 744 10.14 18.64 -12.32
C PHE A 744 11.08 19.80 -11.92
N GLY A 745 12.33 19.79 -12.41
CA GLY A 745 13.29 20.89 -12.21
C GLY A 745 13.69 21.12 -10.75
N GLY A 746 13.61 20.12 -9.90
CA GLY A 746 13.97 20.20 -8.48
C GLY A 746 12.76 20.35 -7.53
N ASP A 747 11.54 20.49 -8.05
CA ASP A 747 10.33 20.59 -7.23
C ASP A 747 9.97 19.24 -6.61
N MET A 748 10.15 19.13 -5.29
CA MET A 748 9.89 17.89 -4.54
C MET A 748 8.38 17.62 -4.37
N MET A 749 7.52 18.66 -4.29
CA MET A 749 6.07 18.46 -4.21
C MET A 749 5.53 17.85 -5.50
N ALA A 750 5.98 18.37 -6.65
CA ALA A 750 5.65 17.82 -7.96
C ALA A 750 6.23 16.41 -8.15
N ALA A 751 7.44 16.16 -7.62
CA ALA A 751 8.07 14.84 -7.65
C ALA A 751 7.26 13.78 -6.86
N LEU A 752 6.78 14.13 -5.68
CA LEU A 752 5.94 13.27 -4.85
C LEU A 752 4.59 12.97 -5.52
N ALA A 753 3.97 13.98 -6.17
CA ALA A 753 2.77 13.76 -6.97
C ALA A 753 3.03 12.84 -8.17
N GLY A 754 4.19 13.01 -8.83
CA GLY A 754 4.64 12.12 -9.92
C GLY A 754 4.92 10.70 -9.46
N TYR A 755 5.43 10.54 -8.25
CA TYR A 755 5.65 9.23 -7.63
C TYR A 755 4.33 8.48 -7.39
N ASN A 756 3.34 9.15 -6.77
CA ASN A 756 2.06 8.55 -6.41
C ASN A 756 1.09 8.40 -7.59
N ALA A 757 0.88 9.48 -8.38
CA ALA A 757 -0.13 9.51 -9.45
C ALA A 757 0.43 9.34 -10.87
N GLY A 758 1.73 9.18 -10.97
CA GLY A 758 2.45 9.14 -12.24
C GLY A 758 2.80 10.54 -12.79
N PRO A 759 3.94 10.66 -13.51
CA PRO A 759 4.45 11.95 -13.99
C PRO A 759 3.52 12.67 -14.96
N GLY A 760 2.72 11.94 -15.74
CA GLY A 760 1.77 12.53 -16.68
C GLY A 760 0.67 13.36 -16.00
N ASN A 761 0.05 12.81 -14.95
CA ASN A 761 -0.95 13.50 -14.15
C ASN A 761 -0.33 14.69 -13.39
N ALA A 762 0.81 14.47 -12.76
CA ALA A 762 1.52 15.51 -12.01
C ALA A 762 1.91 16.68 -12.92
N GLN A 763 2.33 16.42 -14.16
CA GLN A 763 2.69 17.47 -15.13
C GLN A 763 1.50 18.37 -15.51
N ILE A 764 0.30 17.77 -15.66
CA ILE A 764 -0.92 18.55 -15.93
C ILE A 764 -1.17 19.53 -14.77
N TRP A 765 -1.13 19.03 -13.53
CA TRP A 765 -1.36 19.87 -12.34
C TRP A 765 -0.26 20.90 -12.13
N TYR A 766 1.00 20.54 -12.41
CA TYR A 766 2.15 21.41 -12.28
C TYR A 766 2.03 22.62 -13.23
N ASN A 767 1.62 22.37 -14.47
CA ASN A 767 1.39 23.43 -15.44
C ASN A 767 0.25 24.38 -15.03
N LEU A 768 -0.84 23.81 -14.48
CA LEU A 768 -2.00 24.61 -14.02
C LEU A 768 -1.69 25.43 -12.76
N ALA A 769 -0.73 25.01 -11.94
CA ALA A 769 -0.33 25.70 -10.72
C ALA A 769 0.59 26.91 -10.96
N ASN A 770 1.09 27.07 -12.17
CA ASN A 770 1.98 28.18 -12.56
C ASN A 770 3.17 28.35 -11.57
N GLN A 771 3.77 27.23 -11.17
CA GLN A 771 4.92 27.14 -10.22
C GLN A 771 4.63 27.62 -8.78
N ASP A 772 3.38 27.88 -8.41
CA ASP A 772 3.02 28.09 -6.99
C ASP A 772 2.83 26.72 -6.30
N PRO A 773 3.74 26.32 -5.40
CA PRO A 773 3.67 24.98 -4.76
C PRO A 773 2.45 24.81 -3.85
N ASP A 774 1.92 25.90 -3.30
CA ASP A 774 0.74 25.85 -2.45
C ASP A 774 -0.53 25.70 -3.32
N LEU A 775 -0.59 26.39 -4.46
CA LEU A 775 -1.66 26.23 -5.44
C LEU A 775 -1.60 24.85 -6.11
N PHE A 776 -0.41 24.29 -6.30
CA PHE A 776 -0.22 22.95 -6.85
C PHE A 776 -1.01 21.89 -6.06
N LEU A 777 -0.91 21.92 -4.74
CA LEU A 777 -1.65 21.00 -3.88
C LEU A 777 -3.18 21.08 -4.10
N GLU A 778 -3.72 22.29 -4.23
CA GLU A 778 -5.18 22.51 -4.40
C GLU A 778 -5.70 22.08 -5.76
N ILE A 779 -4.87 22.15 -6.79
CA ILE A 779 -5.23 21.75 -8.16
C ILE A 779 -5.20 20.25 -8.36
N ILE A 780 -4.51 19.49 -7.52
CA ILE A 780 -4.49 18.03 -7.59
C ILE A 780 -5.92 17.50 -7.48
N ARG A 781 -6.36 16.82 -8.54
CA ARG A 781 -7.74 16.32 -8.66
C ARG A 781 -7.97 15.00 -7.91
N TYR A 782 -6.92 14.21 -7.69
CA TYR A 782 -7.00 12.95 -6.95
C TYR A 782 -6.85 13.23 -5.46
N GLU A 783 -7.89 12.95 -4.70
CA GLU A 783 -7.88 13.17 -3.26
C GLU A 783 -6.80 12.33 -2.56
N GLU A 784 -6.59 11.12 -3.02
CA GLU A 784 -5.50 10.26 -2.54
C GLU A 784 -4.14 10.95 -2.67
N THR A 785 -3.82 11.47 -3.86
CA THR A 785 -2.53 12.15 -4.10
C THR A 785 -2.40 13.43 -3.29
N ARG A 786 -3.48 14.22 -3.16
CA ARG A 786 -3.49 15.43 -2.34
C ARG A 786 -3.22 15.10 -0.87
N ARG A 787 -3.89 14.08 -0.34
CA ARG A 787 -3.66 13.57 1.03
C ARG A 787 -2.24 13.04 1.20
N TYR A 788 -1.73 12.31 0.22
CA TYR A 788 -0.36 11.78 0.20
C TYR A 788 0.68 12.89 0.40
N LEU A 789 0.58 13.98 -0.35
CA LEU A 789 1.50 15.11 -0.25
C LEU A 789 1.39 15.83 1.09
N SER A 790 0.16 16.07 1.57
CA SER A 790 -0.09 16.71 2.87
C SER A 790 0.52 15.88 4.00
N GLN A 791 0.28 14.57 4.02
CA GLN A 791 0.79 13.67 5.07
C GLN A 791 2.33 13.57 5.04
N ILE A 792 2.96 13.50 3.87
CA ILE A 792 4.43 13.50 3.80
C ILE A 792 4.99 14.82 4.35
N SER A 793 4.36 15.96 4.07
CA SER A 793 4.79 17.24 4.62
C SER A 793 4.64 17.28 6.14
N GLU A 794 3.54 16.80 6.67
CA GLU A 794 3.28 16.68 8.12
C GLU A 794 4.30 15.76 8.79
N PHE A 795 4.55 14.59 8.22
CA PHE A 795 5.54 13.64 8.76
C PHE A 795 6.95 14.22 8.71
N THR A 796 7.33 14.89 7.62
CA THR A 796 8.65 15.55 7.51
C THR A 796 8.83 16.59 8.63
N SER A 797 7.79 17.35 8.94
CA SER A 797 7.80 18.31 10.03
C SER A 797 7.91 17.63 11.41
N ILE A 798 7.21 16.50 11.61
CA ILE A 798 7.30 15.73 12.86
C ILE A 798 8.70 15.12 13.03
N TYR A 799 9.27 14.51 11.97
CA TYR A 799 10.65 14.04 12.00
C TYR A 799 11.63 15.16 12.35
N SER A 800 11.46 16.34 11.77
CA SER A 800 12.29 17.52 12.09
C SER A 800 12.22 17.85 13.58
N ARG A 801 11.05 17.92 14.17
CA ARG A 801 10.88 18.22 15.61
C ARG A 801 11.48 17.16 16.53
N LEU A 802 11.44 15.89 16.15
CA LEU A 802 11.93 14.80 16.98
C LEU A 802 13.45 14.65 16.92
N TYR A 803 14.05 14.90 15.76
CA TYR A 803 15.44 14.56 15.50
C TYR A 803 16.36 15.74 15.20
N GLU A 804 15.82 16.95 15.03
CA GLU A 804 16.63 18.14 14.83
C GLU A 804 17.46 18.45 16.06
N ARG A 805 18.75 18.68 15.89
CA ARG A 805 19.60 19.24 16.92
C ARG A 805 19.52 20.75 16.86
N MET A 806 19.16 21.38 17.98
CA MET A 806 19.36 22.82 18.11
C MET A 806 20.87 23.10 18.08
N PRO A 807 21.31 24.11 17.34
CA PRO A 807 22.72 24.45 17.21
C PRO A 807 23.36 24.89 18.54
#